data_66ff83c23b2d746f6cbea8a79f11ecf9
#
_entry.id   66ff83c23b2d746f6cbea8a79f11ecf9
#
_cell.length_a   1.000
_cell.length_b   1.000
_cell.length_c   1.000
_cell.angle_alpha   90.00
_cell.angle_beta   90.00
_cell.angle_gamma   90.00
#
_symmetry.space_group_name_H-M   'P 1'
#
loop_
_entity.id
_entity.type
_entity.pdbx_description
1 polymer ?
#
loop_
_entity_poly.entity_id
_entity_poly.type
_entity_poly.pdbx_seq_one_letter_code
_entity_poly.pdbx_strand_id
1 'polypeptide(L)'
;MSASAHSRGAEDSGLSAGPSATHRGRGPTARRPTRAPDSGSTDSGGDSGGDADSIETQFWEEWPVETKGSDVNDEAIQFEYTAVEGEGVPEVDTHFAQAETPWMREFALEVQQSLNDLGVPVNLINVQPSTRYGEFWRADVGHPMPITMNLHGPDPQRGLDPNPFLMRAHPETGGNYYNYKNDEVTELLDEQAQTIGDTEARAEICGEVAQLLNEDAYLIAANFPEVITVANTADWEGYIPTPGNGTTRDSFIWTQVNLQPQGDSTTWVKGVTSGIQGTNLPFSSGGQEEKRLLNVYDGLFDASPQLEIVPALATNADVVDDTTVEMDLREGVEWHDGEPFTPQDVKFSVEYYQENDAPQQAAFVRPIDSVEIVSESGGGRVRFNLTEPDASFLTQRVVRSAIIPEHRWSDIDSPAQYNPDNPVGTGPFSFVSWEQGSQIRMEKHENNWMWDDDIRRELVGEEYFVAGDGIDEIVWANVGNVSTLIGAMQSGDIDAIGTTVSNAQADRAANTSGVEKQTARNYVPTDVHLSHLVPLFRDKTFRVALSHAFDKEGFVENTLGGRGEAIEGQNLLTPILTPYHAETEPYEYDPETAQEMLQQAGYTFDGDDNLVWPEGDAWDAFAERVENGHASRQDLDQPDFS
;
A
#
# COMPACT_ATOMS: atom_id res chain seq x y z
N MET A 1 -50.55 33.56 26.85
CA MET A 1 -50.60 34.98 26.42
C MET A 1 -49.79 35.03 25.18
N SER A 2 -50.43 34.87 24.07
CA SER A 2 -50.73 35.83 22.99
C SER A 2 -49.48 36.15 22.17
N ALA A 3 -49.34 35.58 21.00
CA ALA A 3 -49.86 35.88 19.65
C ALA A 3 -49.19 37.16 19.09
N SER A 4 -48.63 37.16 17.90
CA SER A 4 -49.13 37.08 16.52
C SER A 4 -47.95 37.28 15.56
N ALA A 5 -47.64 36.52 14.49
CA ALA A 5 -48.25 36.48 13.16
C ALA A 5 -48.24 37.83 12.39
N HIS A 6 -47.51 37.79 11.24
CA HIS A 6 -47.83 38.40 9.92
C HIS A 6 -46.67 38.04 8.97
N SER A 7 -46.75 37.20 7.99
CA SER A 7 -47.41 37.04 6.67
C SER A 7 -47.10 38.13 5.64
N ARG A 8 -46.74 37.65 4.46
CA ARG A 8 -46.74 38.11 3.05
C ARG A 8 -45.36 38.35 2.48
N GLY A 9 -45.06 37.94 1.28
CA GLY A 9 -45.84 37.34 0.20
C GLY A 9 -44.90 36.87 -0.92
N ALA A 10 -45.46 36.05 -1.76
CA ALA A 10 -44.89 35.36 -2.91
C ALA A 10 -44.66 36.29 -4.12
N GLU A 11 -43.79 35.81 -5.02
CA GLU A 11 -43.89 35.89 -6.50
C GLU A 11 -42.70 35.05 -7.01
N ASP A 12 -42.84 33.88 -7.55
CA ASP A 12 -43.38 33.29 -8.77
C ASP A 12 -42.69 33.81 -10.06
N SER A 13 -41.91 32.93 -10.68
CA SER A 13 -41.59 32.75 -12.09
C SER A 13 -40.66 31.55 -12.20
N GLY A 14 -40.99 30.40 -12.62
CA GLY A 14 -41.83 29.89 -13.69
C GLY A 14 -41.02 29.80 -14.99
N LEU A 15 -40.58 28.57 -15.39
CA LEU A 15 -40.42 28.08 -16.75
C LEU A 15 -39.56 26.81 -16.72
N SER A 16 -40.11 25.70 -16.87
CA SER A 16 -40.60 24.86 -17.97
C SER A 16 -39.58 23.81 -18.42
N ALA A 17 -40.05 22.59 -18.26
CA ALA A 17 -39.39 21.34 -18.69
C ALA A 17 -39.47 21.07 -20.20
N GLY A 18 -38.48 20.33 -20.68
CA GLY A 18 -38.50 19.35 -21.73
C GLY A 18 -38.16 19.82 -23.17
N PRO A 19 -37.94 18.94 -24.11
CA PRO A 19 -37.73 17.48 -24.02
C PRO A 19 -36.48 16.95 -24.73
N SER A 20 -36.23 15.64 -24.55
CA SER A 20 -35.39 14.70 -25.29
C SER A 20 -35.35 14.90 -26.81
N ALA A 21 -34.14 14.85 -27.39
CA ALA A 21 -33.95 14.50 -28.79
C ALA A 21 -32.63 13.74 -29.00
N THR A 22 -32.79 12.48 -29.35
CA THR A 22 -31.78 11.61 -29.95
C THR A 22 -31.29 12.20 -31.26
N HIS A 23 -29.98 12.37 -31.42
CA HIS A 23 -29.37 12.41 -32.73
C HIS A 23 -28.01 11.69 -32.75
N ARG A 24 -27.99 10.54 -33.41
CA ARG A 24 -26.78 9.91 -33.93
C ARG A 24 -26.22 10.84 -35.05
N GLY A 25 -25.02 11.34 -34.83
CA GLY A 25 -24.26 12.04 -35.88
C GLY A 25 -22.85 11.46 -35.89
N ARG A 26 -22.54 10.77 -36.98
CA ARG A 26 -21.16 10.38 -37.33
C ARG A 26 -20.34 11.63 -37.50
N GLY A 27 -19.28 11.83 -36.70
CA GLY A 27 -18.23 12.82 -36.91
C GLY A 27 -17.09 12.25 -37.73
N PRO A 28 -16.28 13.07 -38.34
CA PRO A 28 -15.36 12.66 -39.40
C PRO A 28 -14.08 12.04 -38.84
N THR A 29 -13.67 10.95 -39.47
CA THR A 29 -12.38 10.30 -39.34
C THR A 29 -11.21 11.31 -39.58
N ALA A 30 -10.46 11.59 -38.53
CA ALA A 30 -9.17 12.26 -38.65
C ALA A 30 -8.18 11.30 -39.31
N ARG A 31 -7.58 11.76 -40.42
CA ARG A 31 -6.56 11.02 -41.17
C ARG A 31 -5.25 11.02 -40.36
N ARG A 32 -4.71 9.84 -40.13
CA ARG A 32 -3.32 9.60 -39.74
C ARG A 32 -2.38 10.38 -40.68
N PRO A 33 -1.37 11.09 -40.19
CA PRO A 33 -0.31 11.57 -41.02
C PRO A 33 0.54 10.40 -41.51
N THR A 34 0.63 10.24 -42.79
CA THR A 34 1.49 9.28 -43.47
C THR A 34 2.94 9.74 -43.33
N ARG A 35 3.77 8.85 -42.81
CA ARG A 35 5.24 8.92 -42.85
C ARG A 35 5.71 9.30 -44.23
N ALA A 36 6.50 10.37 -44.34
CA ALA A 36 7.13 10.79 -45.57
C ALA A 36 8.27 9.81 -45.96
N PRO A 37 8.50 9.56 -47.24
CA PRO A 37 9.54 8.63 -47.67
C PRO A 37 10.94 9.25 -47.58
N ASP A 38 11.91 8.38 -47.26
CA ASP A 38 13.33 8.60 -47.35
C ASP A 38 13.72 9.49 -48.53
N SER A 39 14.39 10.60 -48.26
CA SER A 39 15.11 11.37 -49.28
C SER A 39 16.61 11.22 -49.00
N GLY A 40 17.25 10.56 -49.94
CA GLY A 40 18.64 10.19 -49.95
C GLY A 40 19.61 11.36 -49.75
N SER A 41 20.75 10.97 -49.23
CA SER A 41 21.98 11.71 -49.07
C SER A 41 22.35 12.58 -50.26
N THR A 42 22.59 13.86 -49.98
CA THR A 42 23.54 14.65 -50.77
C THR A 42 24.56 15.25 -49.83
N ASP A 43 25.75 14.70 -49.98
CA ASP A 43 27.01 15.20 -49.44
C ASP A 43 27.23 16.69 -49.82
N SER A 44 27.44 17.55 -48.81
CA SER A 44 28.13 18.83 -48.99
C SER A 44 28.80 19.20 -47.66
N GLY A 45 30.13 19.10 -47.68
CA GLY A 45 30.99 19.26 -46.54
C GLY A 45 31.02 20.65 -45.92
N GLY A 46 31.37 20.66 -44.63
CA GLY A 46 32.06 21.71 -43.92
C GLY A 46 31.22 22.48 -42.90
N ASP A 47 31.17 22.05 -41.69
CA ASP A 47 31.72 22.79 -40.54
C ASP A 47 31.69 21.89 -39.32
N SER A 48 32.82 21.73 -38.63
CA SER A 48 32.98 20.89 -37.49
C SER A 48 32.53 21.64 -36.21
N GLY A 49 31.25 21.58 -35.93
CA GLY A 49 30.69 21.58 -34.59
C GLY A 49 30.02 20.20 -34.46
N GLY A 50 30.62 19.26 -33.75
CA GLY A 50 29.97 18.00 -33.48
C GLY A 50 28.70 18.30 -32.70
N ASP A 51 27.56 17.87 -33.19
CA ASP A 51 26.34 17.80 -32.38
C ASP A 51 26.66 16.81 -31.24
N ALA A 52 26.50 17.28 -30.00
CA ALA A 52 26.69 16.42 -28.84
C ALA A 52 25.67 15.26 -28.89
N ASP A 53 26.12 14.06 -28.58
CA ASP A 53 25.23 12.91 -28.50
C ASP A 53 24.25 13.09 -27.34
N SER A 54 23.03 12.60 -27.47
CA SER A 54 21.99 12.73 -26.45
C SER A 54 21.18 11.46 -26.25
N ILE A 55 20.75 11.23 -25.01
CA ILE A 55 19.86 10.14 -24.60
C ILE A 55 18.60 10.74 -24.00
N GLU A 56 17.47 10.46 -24.61
CA GLU A 56 16.17 10.98 -24.18
C GLU A 56 15.47 10.05 -23.19
N THR A 57 14.52 10.59 -22.44
CA THR A 57 13.54 9.80 -21.68
C THR A 57 12.76 8.93 -22.65
N GLN A 58 12.70 7.64 -22.40
CA GLN A 58 12.01 6.71 -23.30
C GLN A 58 11.36 5.55 -22.53
N PHE A 59 10.26 5.02 -23.11
CA PHE A 59 9.67 3.76 -22.68
C PHE A 59 10.48 2.57 -23.18
N TRP A 60 10.32 1.45 -22.49
CA TRP A 60 10.77 0.16 -22.98
C TRP A 60 9.99 -0.21 -24.24
N GLU A 61 10.65 -0.74 -25.27
CA GLU A 61 9.99 -1.19 -26.50
C GLU A 61 8.98 -2.33 -26.23
N GLU A 62 9.18 -3.11 -25.19
CA GLU A 62 8.38 -4.28 -24.80
C GLU A 62 7.75 -4.14 -23.38
N TRP A 63 7.39 -2.93 -22.98
CA TRP A 63 6.74 -2.76 -21.68
C TRP A 63 5.39 -3.47 -21.65
N PRO A 64 5.15 -4.42 -20.71
CA PRO A 64 3.94 -5.25 -20.69
C PRO A 64 2.73 -4.49 -20.14
N VAL A 65 2.16 -3.65 -20.93
CA VAL A 65 1.08 -2.73 -20.53
C VAL A 65 -0.28 -3.36 -20.51
N GLU A 66 -0.46 -4.46 -21.21
CA GLU A 66 -1.75 -5.16 -21.35
C GLU A 66 -2.32 -5.59 -20.00
N THR A 67 -1.46 -5.84 -19.01
CA THR A 67 -1.86 -6.25 -17.67
C THR A 67 -2.59 -5.17 -16.87
N LYS A 68 -2.52 -3.92 -17.29
CA LYS A 68 -3.11 -2.78 -16.56
C LYS A 68 -4.35 -2.18 -17.21
N GLY A 69 -4.79 -2.71 -18.35
CA GLY A 69 -6.03 -2.32 -19.01
C GLY A 69 -6.04 -0.93 -19.65
N SER A 70 -4.88 -0.29 -19.79
CA SER A 70 -4.74 1.00 -20.48
C SER A 70 -3.74 0.90 -21.63
N ASP A 71 -4.04 1.61 -22.70
CA ASP A 71 -3.08 1.79 -23.79
C ASP A 71 -1.95 2.69 -23.30
N VAL A 72 -0.72 2.19 -23.28
CA VAL A 72 0.45 3.06 -23.16
C VAL A 72 0.50 3.95 -24.35
N ASN A 73 0.53 5.23 -24.12
CA ASN A 73 0.82 6.18 -25.15
C ASN A 73 1.95 7.10 -24.68
N ASP A 74 2.73 7.57 -25.62
CA ASP A 74 3.80 8.54 -25.38
C ASP A 74 3.28 9.84 -24.71
N GLU A 75 1.95 10.04 -24.70
CA GLU A 75 1.28 11.17 -24.03
C GLU A 75 1.19 10.98 -22.51
N ALA A 76 1.45 9.77 -21.98
CA ALA A 76 1.46 9.50 -20.54
C ALA A 76 2.72 10.07 -19.86
N ILE A 77 3.84 10.18 -20.57
CA ILE A 77 5.04 10.88 -20.06
C ILE A 77 4.80 12.38 -20.17
N GLN A 78 4.75 13.05 -19.02
CA GLN A 78 4.54 14.50 -18.94
C GLN A 78 5.81 15.28 -18.61
N PHE A 79 6.97 14.63 -18.62
CA PHE A 79 8.27 15.26 -18.45
C PHE A 79 9.22 14.81 -19.55
N GLU A 80 10.11 15.72 -19.96
CA GLU A 80 11.24 15.43 -20.83
C GLU A 80 12.51 15.59 -20.00
N TYR A 81 13.39 14.60 -20.03
CA TYR A 81 14.65 14.61 -19.34
C TYR A 81 15.72 14.03 -20.24
N THR A 82 16.58 14.87 -20.76
CA THR A 82 17.58 14.49 -21.77
C THR A 82 18.97 14.59 -21.16
N ALA A 83 19.75 13.51 -21.26
CA ALA A 83 21.18 13.54 -21.03
C ALA A 83 21.89 13.98 -22.31
N VAL A 84 22.79 14.94 -22.21
CA VAL A 84 23.56 15.45 -23.33
C VAL A 84 25.03 15.43 -22.97
N GLU A 85 25.85 14.80 -23.82
CA GLU A 85 27.29 14.62 -23.62
C GLU A 85 27.96 15.93 -23.18
N GLY A 86 28.63 15.93 -22.03
CA GLY A 86 29.40 17.06 -21.51
C GLY A 86 28.58 18.27 -21.02
N GLU A 87 27.27 18.21 -21.06
CA GLU A 87 26.41 19.25 -20.49
C GLU A 87 26.09 19.01 -19.00
N GLY A 88 25.62 20.04 -18.30
CA GLY A 88 25.19 19.91 -16.90
C GLY A 88 23.95 19.06 -16.78
N VAL A 89 23.88 18.24 -15.71
CA VAL A 89 22.67 17.49 -15.38
C VAL A 89 21.53 18.46 -15.07
N PRO A 90 20.37 18.36 -15.73
CA PRO A 90 19.28 19.29 -15.55
C PRO A 90 18.60 19.14 -14.18
N GLU A 91 17.88 20.19 -13.75
CA GLU A 91 17.08 20.18 -12.51
C GLU A 91 16.02 19.08 -12.56
N VAL A 92 15.88 18.33 -11.46
CA VAL A 92 14.92 17.22 -11.34
C VAL A 92 13.73 17.62 -10.49
N ASP A 93 12.54 17.47 -11.04
CA ASP A 93 11.29 17.62 -10.30
C ASP A 93 11.09 16.47 -9.32
N THR A 94 10.94 16.82 -8.04
CA THR A 94 10.78 15.87 -6.95
C THR A 94 9.46 16.09 -6.23
N HIS A 95 8.54 15.14 -6.37
CA HIS A 95 7.17 15.27 -5.91
C HIS A 95 6.96 14.63 -4.54
N PHE A 96 6.29 15.33 -3.64
CA PHE A 96 5.92 14.83 -2.32
C PHE A 96 4.55 15.33 -1.89
N ALA A 97 3.90 14.62 -0.99
CA ALA A 97 2.59 14.99 -0.45
C ALA A 97 2.70 15.31 1.05
N GLN A 98 3.00 16.56 1.38
CA GLN A 98 3.21 17.01 2.76
C GLN A 98 2.06 16.65 3.71
N ALA A 99 0.83 16.57 3.20
CA ALA A 99 -0.34 16.26 4.03
C ALA A 99 -0.47 14.77 4.38
N GLU A 100 0.39 13.91 3.84
CA GLU A 100 0.29 12.47 4.03
C GLU A 100 0.82 12.01 5.39
N THR A 101 1.96 12.55 5.79
CA THR A 101 2.56 12.29 7.10
C THR A 101 3.10 13.57 7.73
N PRO A 102 3.24 13.61 9.06
CA PRO A 102 3.74 14.81 9.76
C PRO A 102 5.18 15.21 9.41
N TRP A 103 5.98 14.30 8.85
CA TRP A 103 7.42 14.46 8.59
C TRP A 103 7.77 14.38 7.09
N MET A 104 6.80 14.23 6.19
CA MET A 104 7.06 14.07 4.74
C MET A 104 7.80 15.27 4.13
N ARG A 105 7.58 16.48 4.64
CA ARG A 105 8.31 17.65 4.16
C ARG A 105 9.81 17.59 4.50
N GLU A 106 10.12 17.17 5.71
CA GLU A 106 11.48 17.00 6.20
C GLU A 106 12.19 15.88 5.42
N PHE A 107 11.49 14.82 5.10
CA PHE A 107 11.98 13.75 4.23
C PHE A 107 12.28 14.27 2.81
N ALA A 108 11.42 15.10 2.25
CA ALA A 108 11.67 15.73 0.95
C ALA A 108 12.91 16.63 0.95
N LEU A 109 13.19 17.31 2.06
CA LEU A 109 14.40 18.12 2.20
C LEU A 109 15.66 17.26 2.31
N GLU A 110 15.58 16.09 2.95
CA GLU A 110 16.68 15.11 3.00
C GLU A 110 17.01 14.58 1.61
N VAL A 111 15.99 14.18 0.83
CA VAL A 111 16.17 13.76 -0.56
C VAL A 111 16.79 14.88 -1.41
N GLN A 112 16.32 16.11 -1.25
CA GLN A 112 16.90 17.27 -1.94
C GLN A 112 18.37 17.46 -1.56
N GLN A 113 18.71 17.35 -0.28
CA GLN A 113 20.09 17.50 0.19
C GLN A 113 21.01 16.43 -0.41
N SER A 114 20.58 15.15 -0.36
CA SER A 114 21.36 14.04 -0.89
C SER A 114 21.65 14.18 -2.38
N LEU A 115 20.65 14.63 -3.17
CA LEU A 115 20.84 14.90 -4.60
C LEU A 115 21.74 16.12 -4.84
N ASN A 116 21.59 17.20 -4.06
CA ASN A 116 22.44 18.37 -4.16
C ASN A 116 23.91 18.05 -3.77
N ASP A 117 24.14 17.17 -2.80
CA ASP A 117 25.48 16.71 -2.43
C ASP A 117 26.16 15.95 -3.58
N LEU A 118 25.38 15.37 -4.47
CA LEU A 118 25.84 14.77 -5.73
C LEU A 118 25.85 15.76 -6.90
N GLY A 119 25.58 17.05 -6.67
CA GLY A 119 25.58 18.09 -7.70
C GLY A 119 24.34 18.09 -8.59
N VAL A 120 23.26 17.38 -8.25
CA VAL A 120 22.00 17.37 -9.01
C VAL A 120 21.05 18.46 -8.48
N PRO A 121 20.67 19.46 -9.29
CA PRO A 121 19.70 20.45 -8.87
C PRO A 121 18.30 19.84 -8.70
N VAL A 122 17.57 20.25 -7.66
CA VAL A 122 16.26 19.67 -7.32
C VAL A 122 15.19 20.72 -7.11
N ASN A 123 14.06 20.56 -7.81
CA ASN A 123 12.84 21.34 -7.61
C ASN A 123 11.82 20.53 -6.79
N LEU A 124 11.54 20.95 -5.55
CA LEU A 124 10.56 20.29 -4.69
C LEU A 124 9.13 20.72 -5.01
N ILE A 125 8.29 19.78 -5.41
CA ILE A 125 6.90 20.01 -5.77
C ILE A 125 5.97 19.35 -4.75
N ASN A 126 5.30 20.17 -3.93
CA ASN A 126 4.29 19.67 -3.00
C ASN A 126 2.94 19.52 -3.69
N VAL A 127 2.45 18.29 -3.79
CA VAL A 127 1.15 17.94 -4.36
C VAL A 127 0.15 17.52 -3.28
N GLN A 128 -1.14 17.47 -3.63
CA GLN A 128 -2.14 16.88 -2.74
C GLN A 128 -2.02 15.34 -2.77
N PRO A 129 -2.27 14.63 -1.66
CA PRO A 129 -2.26 13.17 -1.65
C PRO A 129 -3.15 12.56 -2.74
N SER A 130 -4.35 13.12 -2.97
CA SER A 130 -5.26 12.65 -4.03
C SER A 130 -4.69 12.81 -5.45
N THR A 131 -3.92 13.88 -5.71
CA THR A 131 -3.22 14.08 -6.98
C THR A 131 -2.11 13.06 -7.13
N ARG A 132 -1.25 12.89 -6.11
CA ARG A 132 -0.20 11.88 -6.11
C ARG A 132 -0.77 10.48 -6.33
N TYR A 133 -1.81 10.08 -5.60
CA TYR A 133 -2.46 8.79 -5.80
C TYR A 133 -3.09 8.65 -7.20
N GLY A 134 -3.73 9.71 -7.71
CA GLY A 134 -4.36 9.71 -9.02
C GLY A 134 -3.37 9.55 -10.17
N GLU A 135 -2.22 10.18 -10.09
CA GLU A 135 -1.21 10.19 -11.14
C GLU A 135 -0.17 9.08 -10.97
N PHE A 136 0.30 8.83 -9.74
CA PHE A 136 1.32 7.84 -9.44
C PHE A 136 0.78 6.40 -9.45
N TRP A 137 -0.34 6.14 -8.75
CA TRP A 137 -0.90 4.79 -8.61
C TRP A 137 -1.67 4.30 -9.84
N ARG A 138 -2.05 5.22 -10.73
CA ARG A 138 -2.74 4.90 -11.97
C ARG A 138 -1.86 5.01 -13.20
N ALA A 139 -0.62 5.40 -13.01
CA ALA A 139 0.33 5.42 -14.10
C ALA A 139 0.60 3.99 -14.52
N ASP A 140 -0.15 3.55 -15.49
CA ASP A 140 -0.02 2.22 -16.05
C ASP A 140 1.34 2.04 -16.69
N VAL A 141 1.93 3.12 -17.15
CA VAL A 141 3.33 3.21 -17.57
C VAL A 141 3.77 4.67 -17.56
N GLY A 142 4.92 4.93 -16.93
CA GLY A 142 5.54 6.25 -16.99
C GLY A 142 4.66 7.33 -16.35
N HIS A 143 4.58 7.35 -15.03
CA HIS A 143 3.96 8.48 -14.36
C HIS A 143 4.79 9.76 -14.54
N PRO A 144 4.16 10.95 -14.43
CA PRO A 144 4.78 12.24 -14.72
C PRO A 144 5.75 12.73 -13.64
N MET A 145 6.21 11.86 -12.75
CA MET A 145 7.02 12.20 -11.58
C MET A 145 8.39 11.52 -11.68
N PRO A 146 9.45 12.23 -12.08
CA PRO A 146 10.81 11.68 -12.13
C PRO A 146 11.27 11.10 -10.80
N ILE A 147 10.92 11.80 -9.69
CA ILE A 147 11.12 11.33 -8.32
C ILE A 147 9.82 11.55 -7.55
N THR A 148 9.40 10.55 -6.81
CA THR A 148 8.34 10.70 -5.81
C THR A 148 8.67 9.98 -4.52
N MET A 149 8.23 10.56 -3.42
CA MET A 149 8.39 9.99 -2.09
C MET A 149 7.11 9.29 -1.68
N ASN A 150 7.28 8.19 -1.00
CA ASN A 150 6.17 7.35 -0.64
C ASN A 150 6.32 6.76 0.77
N LEU A 151 5.20 6.49 1.38
CA LEU A 151 5.04 5.60 2.52
C LEU A 151 4.24 4.40 1.98
N HIS A 152 4.95 3.43 1.41
CA HIS A 152 4.35 2.44 0.55
C HIS A 152 4.52 1.02 1.08
N GLY A 153 3.71 0.68 2.02
CA GLY A 153 3.54 -0.69 2.45
C GLY A 153 2.15 -1.23 2.12
N PRO A 154 1.99 -2.53 2.08
CA PRO A 154 0.67 -3.13 2.09
C PRO A 154 -0.07 -2.75 3.38
N ASP A 155 -1.39 -2.76 3.34
CA ASP A 155 -2.16 -2.75 4.58
C ASP A 155 -1.73 -3.94 5.45
N PRO A 156 -1.82 -3.82 6.79
CA PRO A 156 -1.35 -4.85 7.71
C PRO A 156 -1.79 -6.27 7.36
N GLN A 157 -3.04 -6.44 6.96
CA GLN A 157 -3.58 -7.75 6.58
C GLN A 157 -2.94 -8.36 5.32
N ARG A 158 -2.25 -7.54 4.50
CA ARG A 158 -1.52 -7.98 3.31
C ARG A 158 -0.02 -8.09 3.55
N GLY A 159 0.46 -7.56 4.68
CA GLY A 159 1.87 -7.50 5.02
C GLY A 159 2.47 -8.81 5.52
N LEU A 160 1.72 -9.91 5.51
CA LEU A 160 2.15 -11.22 5.94
C LEU A 160 2.81 -12.06 4.84
N ASP A 161 2.85 -11.54 3.64
CA ASP A 161 3.39 -12.21 2.47
C ASP A 161 4.47 -11.35 1.80
N PRO A 162 5.54 -11.93 1.26
CA PRO A 162 6.58 -11.17 0.56
C PRO A 162 6.09 -10.53 -0.75
N ASN A 163 5.05 -11.09 -1.42
CA ASN A 163 4.55 -10.59 -2.70
C ASN A 163 4.22 -9.09 -2.70
N PRO A 164 3.45 -8.52 -1.73
CA PRO A 164 3.13 -7.10 -1.74
C PRO A 164 4.35 -6.16 -1.68
N PHE A 165 5.49 -6.68 -1.27
CA PHE A 165 6.78 -5.95 -1.25
C PHE A 165 7.59 -6.20 -2.52
N LEU A 166 7.87 -7.45 -2.83
CA LEU A 166 8.80 -7.86 -3.88
C LEU A 166 8.22 -7.72 -5.29
N MET A 167 6.95 -8.10 -5.51
CA MET A 167 6.30 -8.01 -6.82
C MET A 167 6.15 -6.58 -7.35
N ARG A 168 6.51 -5.58 -6.57
CA ARG A 168 6.64 -4.19 -7.04
C ARG A 168 7.81 -3.99 -8.00
N ALA A 169 8.80 -4.85 -7.94
CA ALA A 169 9.90 -4.86 -8.91
C ALA A 169 9.56 -5.64 -10.20
N HIS A 170 8.45 -6.38 -10.22
CA HIS A 170 8.05 -7.15 -11.39
C HIS A 170 7.44 -6.23 -12.48
N PRO A 171 7.93 -6.25 -13.73
CA PRO A 171 7.50 -5.33 -14.78
C PRO A 171 6.01 -5.47 -15.16
N GLU A 172 5.43 -6.67 -15.03
CA GLU A 172 4.04 -6.96 -15.40
C GLU A 172 3.03 -6.68 -14.28
N THR A 173 3.47 -6.25 -13.08
CA THR A 173 2.55 -5.97 -11.98
C THR A 173 2.22 -4.50 -11.85
N GLY A 174 1.03 -4.21 -11.31
CA GLY A 174 0.57 -2.86 -11.03
C GLY A 174 1.35 -2.09 -9.97
N GLY A 175 2.36 -2.69 -9.36
CA GLY A 175 3.15 -2.11 -8.29
C GLY A 175 4.47 -1.49 -8.71
N ASN A 176 4.92 -1.73 -9.94
CA ASN A 176 6.18 -1.20 -10.47
C ASN A 176 6.01 0.23 -10.98
N TYR A 177 5.91 1.18 -10.06
CA TYR A 177 5.69 2.60 -10.37
C TYR A 177 6.95 3.34 -10.83
N TYR A 178 8.13 2.76 -10.66
CA TYR A 178 9.42 3.33 -11.03
C TYR A 178 9.99 2.77 -12.33
N ASN A 179 9.23 1.91 -13.01
CA ASN A 179 9.60 1.34 -14.30
C ASN A 179 10.93 0.54 -14.25
N TYR A 180 11.19 -0.12 -13.14
CA TYR A 180 12.33 -1.03 -13.00
C TYR A 180 12.12 -2.29 -13.83
N LYS A 181 13.19 -2.80 -14.42
CA LYS A 181 13.21 -4.07 -15.15
C LYS A 181 14.57 -4.74 -14.95
N ASN A 182 14.55 -6.00 -14.56
CA ASN A 182 15.68 -6.90 -14.52
C ASN A 182 15.14 -8.32 -14.77
N ASP A 183 15.59 -8.97 -15.83
CA ASP A 183 15.03 -10.25 -16.27
C ASP A 183 15.29 -11.37 -15.23
N GLU A 184 16.48 -11.40 -14.58
CA GLU A 184 16.81 -12.35 -13.53
C GLU A 184 15.90 -12.18 -12.29
N VAL A 185 15.70 -10.94 -11.86
CA VAL A 185 14.75 -10.62 -10.78
C VAL A 185 13.33 -11.03 -11.15
N THR A 186 12.91 -10.80 -12.40
CA THR A 186 11.59 -11.17 -12.89
C THR A 186 11.36 -12.68 -12.84
N GLU A 187 12.33 -13.48 -13.31
CA GLU A 187 12.26 -14.96 -13.26
C GLU A 187 12.14 -15.47 -11.81
N LEU A 188 12.94 -14.93 -10.88
CA LEU A 188 12.87 -15.31 -9.47
C LEU A 188 11.56 -14.86 -8.80
N LEU A 189 11.02 -13.71 -9.19
CA LEU A 189 9.73 -13.24 -8.69
C LEU A 189 8.58 -14.15 -9.13
N ASP A 190 8.62 -14.66 -10.36
CA ASP A 190 7.66 -15.64 -10.85
C ASP A 190 7.80 -16.98 -10.13
N GLU A 191 9.04 -17.44 -9.90
CA GLU A 191 9.31 -18.69 -9.20
C GLU A 191 8.81 -18.64 -7.74
N GLN A 192 9.14 -17.59 -6.97
CA GLN A 192 8.68 -17.47 -5.59
C GLN A 192 7.15 -17.37 -5.51
N ALA A 193 6.49 -16.72 -6.47
CA ALA A 193 5.04 -16.58 -6.50
C ALA A 193 4.32 -17.90 -6.73
N GLN A 194 4.97 -18.88 -7.34
CA GLN A 194 4.44 -20.21 -7.64
C GLN A 194 4.86 -21.29 -6.61
N THR A 195 5.78 -20.98 -5.69
CA THR A 195 6.29 -21.93 -4.69
C THR A 195 5.33 -22.05 -3.51
N ILE A 196 4.22 -22.78 -3.72
CA ILE A 196 3.20 -23.03 -2.70
C ILE A 196 3.60 -24.22 -1.80
N GLY A 197 3.35 -24.11 -0.50
CA GLY A 197 3.52 -25.21 0.46
C GLY A 197 4.95 -25.50 0.90
N ASP A 198 5.97 -24.85 0.34
CA ASP A 198 7.37 -24.94 0.73
C ASP A 198 7.91 -23.55 1.14
N THR A 199 7.70 -23.22 2.41
CA THR A 199 8.12 -21.91 2.96
C THR A 199 9.63 -21.73 2.95
N GLU A 200 10.42 -22.79 3.14
CA GLU A 200 11.89 -22.71 3.18
C GLU A 200 12.44 -22.41 1.78
N ALA A 201 12.01 -23.16 0.76
CA ALA A 201 12.41 -22.90 -0.62
C ALA A 201 11.98 -21.50 -1.09
N ARG A 202 10.75 -21.08 -0.76
CA ARG A 202 10.26 -19.75 -1.10
C ARG A 202 11.08 -18.64 -0.42
N ALA A 203 11.48 -18.85 0.85
CA ALA A 203 12.29 -17.88 1.58
C ALA A 203 13.70 -17.74 0.97
N GLU A 204 14.32 -18.83 0.49
CA GLU A 204 15.60 -18.79 -0.22
C GLU A 204 15.48 -17.93 -1.49
N ILE A 205 14.46 -18.14 -2.30
CA ILE A 205 14.22 -17.33 -3.52
C ILE A 205 13.98 -15.86 -3.19
N CYS A 206 13.14 -15.57 -2.17
CA CYS A 206 12.90 -14.19 -1.72
C CYS A 206 14.19 -13.51 -1.24
N GLY A 207 15.08 -14.25 -0.59
CA GLY A 207 16.39 -13.77 -0.18
C GLY A 207 17.26 -13.39 -1.36
N GLU A 208 17.29 -14.22 -2.42
CA GLU A 208 18.04 -13.93 -3.64
C GLU A 208 17.49 -12.68 -4.36
N VAL A 209 16.17 -12.57 -4.49
CA VAL A 209 15.52 -11.35 -5.01
C VAL A 209 15.92 -10.12 -4.20
N ALA A 210 15.90 -10.20 -2.87
CA ALA A 210 16.25 -9.09 -2.00
C ALA A 210 17.71 -8.63 -2.21
N GLN A 211 18.64 -9.57 -2.39
CA GLN A 211 20.05 -9.27 -2.68
C GLN A 211 20.20 -8.55 -4.02
N LEU A 212 19.58 -9.06 -5.08
CA LEU A 212 19.65 -8.45 -6.41
C LEU A 212 19.04 -7.05 -6.43
N LEU A 213 17.89 -6.85 -5.78
CA LEU A 213 17.25 -5.53 -5.66
C LEU A 213 18.12 -4.55 -4.87
N ASN A 214 18.80 -5.04 -3.83
CA ASN A 214 19.76 -4.26 -3.08
C ASN A 214 20.95 -3.85 -3.94
N GLU A 215 21.57 -4.81 -4.64
CA GLU A 215 22.70 -4.56 -5.54
C GLU A 215 22.35 -3.58 -6.67
N ASP A 216 21.13 -3.61 -7.15
CA ASP A 216 20.64 -2.71 -8.19
C ASP A 216 20.28 -1.31 -7.68
N ALA A 217 20.18 -1.13 -6.36
CA ALA A 217 19.71 0.10 -5.74
C ALA A 217 18.46 0.66 -6.47
N TYR A 218 17.49 -0.22 -6.74
CA TYR A 218 16.36 0.07 -7.63
C TYR A 218 15.46 1.23 -7.17
N LEU A 219 15.55 1.56 -5.88
CA LEU A 219 14.93 2.73 -5.22
C LEU A 219 15.76 3.08 -3.98
N ILE A 220 15.39 4.13 -3.25
CA ILE A 220 15.98 4.41 -1.93
C ILE A 220 14.99 3.99 -0.86
N ALA A 221 15.26 2.87 -0.19
CA ALA A 221 14.55 2.45 1.01
C ALA A 221 15.15 3.18 2.23
N ALA A 222 14.37 4.05 2.88
CA ALA A 222 14.92 4.91 3.91
C ALA A 222 14.75 4.37 5.33
N ASN A 223 13.50 4.14 5.76
CA ASN A 223 13.24 3.76 7.14
C ASN A 223 11.83 3.17 7.33
N PHE A 224 11.64 2.51 8.48
CA PHE A 224 10.32 2.13 9.01
C PHE A 224 9.97 3.08 10.18
N PRO A 225 9.11 4.11 9.98
CA PRO A 225 8.75 5.04 11.05
C PRO A 225 7.81 4.38 12.05
N GLU A 226 7.95 4.65 13.36
CA GLU A 226 6.98 4.16 14.36
C GLU A 226 5.56 4.67 14.11
N VAL A 227 4.58 3.82 14.41
CA VAL A 227 3.17 4.21 14.47
C VAL A 227 2.90 4.79 15.86
N ILE A 228 2.50 6.05 15.93
CA ILE A 228 2.19 6.74 17.18
C ILE A 228 0.68 7.00 17.25
N THR A 229 0.05 6.51 18.31
CA THR A 229 -1.37 6.70 18.62
C THR A 229 -1.56 7.20 20.06
N VAL A 230 -2.78 7.48 20.47
CA VAL A 230 -3.09 7.97 21.82
C VAL A 230 -4.33 7.28 22.34
N ALA A 231 -4.28 6.84 23.60
CA ALA A 231 -5.35 6.09 24.24
C ALA A 231 -5.57 6.52 25.69
N ASN A 232 -6.82 6.39 26.17
CA ASN A 232 -7.19 6.49 27.57
C ASN A 232 -6.88 5.16 28.27
N THR A 233 -5.86 5.12 29.08
CA THR A 233 -5.41 3.92 29.83
C THR A 233 -5.89 3.92 31.28
N ALA A 234 -6.59 4.98 31.73
CA ALA A 234 -7.18 5.01 33.06
C ALA A 234 -8.52 4.27 33.11
N ASP A 235 -9.31 4.34 32.04
CA ASP A 235 -10.63 3.73 31.97
C ASP A 235 -10.64 2.42 31.19
N TRP A 236 -9.55 2.12 30.46
CA TRP A 236 -9.42 0.94 29.60
C TRP A 236 -8.05 0.28 29.73
N GLU A 237 -8.01 -1.07 29.76
CA GLU A 237 -6.78 -1.86 29.62
C GLU A 237 -6.92 -2.87 28.47
N GLY A 238 -5.82 -3.47 28.02
CA GLY A 238 -5.82 -4.47 26.95
C GLY A 238 -5.50 -3.91 25.57
N TYR A 239 -4.91 -2.73 25.48
CA TYR A 239 -4.39 -2.17 24.22
C TYR A 239 -3.23 -3.01 23.68
N ILE A 240 -3.28 -3.36 22.38
CA ILE A 240 -2.30 -4.23 21.72
C ILE A 240 -1.51 -3.43 20.68
N PRO A 241 -0.18 -3.32 20.81
CA PRO A 241 0.66 -2.59 19.86
C PRO A 241 0.97 -3.44 18.61
N THR A 242 -0.03 -3.67 17.77
CA THR A 242 0.13 -4.46 16.54
C THR A 242 1.02 -3.71 15.54
N PRO A 243 2.08 -4.35 15.01
CA PRO A 243 2.97 -3.73 14.03
C PRO A 243 2.20 -3.18 12.81
N GLY A 244 2.61 -2.01 12.31
CA GLY A 244 1.95 -1.32 11.20
C GLY A 244 0.59 -0.71 11.50
N ASN A 245 -0.10 -1.21 12.54
CA ASN A 245 -1.42 -0.70 12.96
C ASN A 245 -1.34 0.23 14.18
N GLY A 246 -0.38 0.03 15.08
CA GLY A 246 -0.41 0.65 16.40
C GLY A 246 -1.48 0.00 17.29
N THR A 247 -1.89 0.72 18.34
CA THR A 247 -2.85 0.20 19.32
C THR A 247 -4.31 0.54 19.01
N THR A 248 -4.56 1.60 18.25
CA THR A 248 -5.90 2.16 18.11
C THR A 248 -6.35 2.43 16.68
N ARG A 249 -5.51 2.15 15.68
CA ARG A 249 -5.93 2.23 14.26
C ARG A 249 -6.88 1.07 13.93
N ASP A 250 -7.48 1.11 12.73
CA ASP A 250 -8.60 0.23 12.39
C ASP A 250 -8.22 -0.99 11.54
N SER A 251 -6.94 -1.20 11.23
CA SER A 251 -6.54 -2.29 10.33
C SER A 251 -6.63 -3.69 10.97
N PHE A 252 -6.65 -3.78 12.31
CA PHE A 252 -6.86 -5.02 13.06
C PHE A 252 -7.87 -4.81 14.19
N ILE A 253 -8.52 -5.90 14.59
CA ILE A 253 -9.56 -5.91 15.64
C ILE A 253 -9.03 -6.26 17.04
N TRP A 254 -7.74 -6.57 17.17
CA TRP A 254 -7.20 -7.16 18.40
C TRP A 254 -7.37 -6.30 19.63
N THR A 255 -7.15 -5.00 19.53
CA THR A 255 -7.45 -4.09 20.65
C THR A 255 -8.93 -4.14 20.99
N GLN A 256 -9.84 -4.07 20.00
CA GLN A 256 -11.28 -4.06 20.22
C GLN A 256 -11.79 -5.30 20.97
N VAL A 257 -11.27 -6.49 20.62
CA VAL A 257 -11.69 -7.76 21.26
C VAL A 257 -10.99 -8.04 22.59
N ASN A 258 -9.87 -7.36 22.88
CA ASN A 258 -9.08 -7.58 24.11
C ASN A 258 -9.29 -6.50 25.18
N LEU A 259 -9.88 -5.34 24.82
CA LEU A 259 -10.12 -4.23 25.75
C LEU A 259 -11.05 -4.64 26.88
N GLN A 260 -10.67 -4.24 28.12
CA GLN A 260 -11.47 -4.41 29.32
C GLN A 260 -11.74 -3.06 29.98
N PRO A 261 -12.98 -2.74 30.34
CA PRO A 261 -13.30 -1.52 31.07
C PRO A 261 -12.73 -1.58 32.51
N GLN A 262 -12.17 -0.47 32.96
CA GLN A 262 -11.71 -0.25 34.33
C GLN A 262 -12.70 0.64 35.12
N GLY A 263 -13.71 1.19 34.45
CA GLY A 263 -14.76 2.06 34.99
C GLY A 263 -16.14 1.47 34.79
N ASP A 264 -17.17 2.35 34.88
CA ASP A 264 -18.57 1.96 34.72
C ASP A 264 -19.03 1.92 33.25
N SER A 265 -18.26 2.50 32.31
CA SER A 265 -18.59 2.51 30.87
C SER A 265 -18.10 1.23 30.21
N THR A 266 -18.96 0.62 29.41
CA THR A 266 -18.65 -0.50 28.52
C THR A 266 -18.70 -0.11 27.03
N THR A 267 -18.95 1.17 26.75
CA THR A 267 -18.88 1.77 25.41
C THR A 267 -17.52 2.40 25.19
N TRP A 268 -16.75 1.93 24.21
CA TRP A 268 -15.48 2.50 23.82
C TRP A 268 -15.64 3.41 22.62
N VAL A 269 -15.20 4.68 22.74
CA VAL A 269 -15.36 5.72 21.72
C VAL A 269 -14.03 6.03 21.06
N LYS A 270 -13.91 5.68 19.79
CA LYS A 270 -12.72 5.95 18.96
C LYS A 270 -12.96 7.17 18.07
N GLY A 271 -12.16 8.21 18.23
CA GLY A 271 -12.18 9.37 17.34
C GLY A 271 -11.40 9.12 16.05
N VAL A 272 -12.00 9.42 14.89
CA VAL A 272 -11.41 9.26 13.56
C VAL A 272 -11.54 10.53 12.73
N THR A 273 -10.71 10.67 11.69
CA THR A 273 -10.70 11.85 10.79
C THR A 273 -11.56 11.67 9.56
N SER A 274 -11.98 10.45 9.25
CA SER A 274 -12.82 10.11 8.08
C SER A 274 -13.83 9.02 8.43
N GLY A 275 -15.00 9.05 7.80
CA GLY A 275 -16.05 8.05 7.92
C GLY A 275 -16.08 7.10 6.73
N ILE A 276 -16.98 6.11 6.77
CA ILE A 276 -17.34 5.25 5.63
C ILE A 276 -18.28 5.99 4.68
N GLN A 277 -18.35 5.52 3.43
CA GLN A 277 -19.27 6.02 2.41
C GLN A 277 -20.47 5.10 2.19
N GLY A 278 -20.38 3.85 2.70
CA GLY A 278 -21.41 2.83 2.58
C GLY A 278 -21.16 1.66 3.51
N THR A 279 -22.09 0.71 3.53
CA THR A 279 -22.06 -0.52 4.33
C THR A 279 -21.86 -1.78 3.47
N ASN A 280 -21.63 -1.62 2.17
CA ASN A 280 -21.39 -2.69 1.22
C ASN A 280 -19.90 -3.01 1.13
N LEU A 281 -19.37 -3.83 2.03
CA LEU A 281 -17.94 -4.14 2.07
C LEU A 281 -17.43 -4.76 0.76
N PRO A 282 -18.01 -5.84 0.19
CA PRO A 282 -17.44 -6.51 -0.98
C PRO A 282 -17.30 -5.63 -2.22
N PHE A 283 -18.20 -4.64 -2.36
CA PHE A 283 -18.28 -3.76 -3.52
C PHE A 283 -17.85 -2.32 -3.22
N SER A 284 -17.29 -2.07 -2.04
CA SER A 284 -16.72 -0.76 -1.71
C SER A 284 -15.42 -0.52 -2.49
N SER A 285 -15.11 0.76 -2.68
CA SER A 285 -13.82 1.20 -3.23
C SER A 285 -12.96 1.90 -2.18
N GLY A 286 -13.43 1.97 -0.94
CA GLY A 286 -12.83 2.74 0.13
C GLY A 286 -12.18 1.87 1.22
N GLY A 287 -10.89 2.12 1.54
CA GLY A 287 -10.20 1.43 2.63
C GLY A 287 -10.75 1.73 4.02
N GLN A 288 -11.70 2.68 4.17
CA GLN A 288 -12.34 2.94 5.46
C GLN A 288 -13.48 1.96 5.74
N GLU A 289 -14.19 1.55 4.70
CA GLU A 289 -15.21 0.50 4.75
C GLU A 289 -14.57 -0.82 5.16
N GLU A 290 -13.49 -1.22 4.49
CA GLU A 290 -12.74 -2.43 4.82
C GLU A 290 -12.33 -2.44 6.30
N LYS A 291 -11.62 -1.41 6.76
CA LYS A 291 -11.10 -1.35 8.12
C LYS A 291 -12.16 -1.45 9.22
N ARG A 292 -13.37 -0.93 8.98
CA ARG A 292 -14.43 -0.91 10.01
C ARG A 292 -15.38 -2.08 9.88
N LEU A 293 -15.80 -2.41 8.66
CA LEU A 293 -16.75 -3.50 8.45
C LEU A 293 -16.12 -4.90 8.65
N LEU A 294 -14.78 -5.02 8.67
CA LEU A 294 -14.10 -6.23 9.13
C LEU A 294 -14.28 -6.54 10.64
N ASN A 295 -14.92 -5.66 11.40
CA ASN A 295 -15.46 -6.00 12.72
C ASN A 295 -16.78 -6.79 12.64
N VAL A 296 -17.46 -6.70 11.49
CA VAL A 296 -18.74 -7.39 11.20
C VAL A 296 -18.51 -8.71 10.47
N TYR A 297 -17.51 -8.78 9.59
CA TYR A 297 -17.24 -9.93 8.73
C TYR A 297 -15.92 -10.60 9.11
N ASP A 298 -15.89 -11.92 9.15
CA ASP A 298 -14.67 -12.71 9.26
C ASP A 298 -14.20 -13.21 7.88
N GLY A 299 -12.90 -13.48 7.78
CA GLY A 299 -12.29 -14.28 6.73
C GLY A 299 -12.12 -15.74 7.14
N LEU A 300 -11.53 -16.54 6.27
CA LEU A 300 -11.18 -17.94 6.59
C LEU A 300 -10.02 -18.01 7.58
N PHE A 301 -9.04 -17.13 7.43
CA PHE A 301 -7.93 -16.92 8.34
C PHE A 301 -7.80 -15.43 8.69
N ASP A 302 -7.09 -15.13 9.76
CA ASP A 302 -6.74 -13.77 10.18
C ASP A 302 -5.22 -13.69 10.47
N ALA A 303 -4.73 -12.51 10.77
CA ALA A 303 -3.37 -12.25 11.20
C ALA A 303 -3.34 -11.91 12.69
N SER A 304 -2.52 -12.59 13.48
CA SER A 304 -2.34 -12.29 14.91
C SER A 304 -1.68 -10.91 15.12
N PRO A 305 -1.66 -10.39 16.35
CA PRO A 305 -0.85 -9.21 16.68
C PRO A 305 0.66 -9.38 16.42
N GLN A 306 1.14 -10.63 16.42
CA GLN A 306 2.53 -10.98 16.09
C GLN A 306 2.76 -11.13 14.58
N LEU A 307 1.71 -10.89 13.76
CA LEU A 307 1.71 -11.05 12.30
C LEU A 307 1.93 -12.52 11.85
N GLU A 308 1.38 -13.46 12.58
CA GLU A 308 1.28 -14.86 12.21
C GLU A 308 -0.11 -15.15 11.64
N ILE A 309 -0.22 -16.08 10.69
CA ILE A 309 -1.52 -16.53 10.18
C ILE A 309 -2.21 -17.38 11.25
N VAL A 310 -3.40 -17.00 11.62
CA VAL A 310 -4.19 -17.66 12.65
C VAL A 310 -5.55 -18.12 12.13
N PRO A 311 -6.09 -19.25 12.66
CA PRO A 311 -7.40 -19.75 12.30
C PRO A 311 -8.53 -18.75 12.64
N ALA A 312 -9.46 -18.54 11.68
CA ALA A 312 -10.70 -17.80 11.91
C ALA A 312 -11.91 -18.68 11.57
N LEU A 313 -12.62 -18.47 10.46
CA LEU A 313 -13.70 -19.38 10.03
C LEU A 313 -13.17 -20.74 9.54
N ALA A 314 -11.93 -20.82 9.07
CA ALA A 314 -11.23 -22.09 8.88
C ALA A 314 -10.34 -22.39 10.09
N THR A 315 -10.23 -23.66 10.46
CA THR A 315 -9.43 -24.14 11.59
C THR A 315 -8.13 -24.81 11.16
N ASN A 316 -8.07 -25.26 9.90
CA ASN A 316 -6.91 -25.89 9.29
C ASN A 316 -6.93 -25.67 7.77
N ALA A 317 -5.75 -25.73 7.15
CA ALA A 317 -5.58 -25.77 5.70
C ALA A 317 -4.52 -26.80 5.33
N ASP A 318 -4.84 -27.66 4.36
CA ASP A 318 -3.94 -28.68 3.81
C ASP A 318 -3.67 -28.37 2.33
N VAL A 319 -2.42 -28.13 1.95
CA VAL A 319 -1.99 -28.08 0.57
C VAL A 319 -1.92 -29.52 0.04
N VAL A 320 -2.86 -29.90 -0.80
CA VAL A 320 -2.98 -31.27 -1.33
C VAL A 320 -2.02 -31.48 -2.51
N ASP A 321 -1.95 -30.48 -3.38
CA ASP A 321 -0.99 -30.34 -4.48
C ASP A 321 -0.86 -28.86 -4.84
N ASP A 322 -0.05 -28.53 -5.87
CA ASP A 322 0.30 -27.16 -6.25
C ASP A 322 -0.89 -26.26 -6.58
N THR A 323 -2.04 -26.83 -6.90
CA THR A 323 -3.26 -26.10 -7.28
C THR A 323 -4.49 -26.49 -6.45
N THR A 324 -4.32 -27.29 -5.40
CA THR A 324 -5.43 -27.80 -4.58
C THR A 324 -5.17 -27.55 -3.10
N VAL A 325 -6.05 -26.78 -2.46
CA VAL A 325 -6.02 -26.53 -1.01
C VAL A 325 -7.35 -26.95 -0.39
N GLU A 326 -7.31 -27.74 0.69
CA GLU A 326 -8.49 -28.11 1.48
C GLU A 326 -8.47 -27.42 2.85
N MET A 327 -9.65 -26.98 3.31
CA MET A 327 -9.79 -26.30 4.59
C MET A 327 -10.91 -26.91 5.43
N ASP A 328 -10.62 -27.18 6.70
CA ASP A 328 -11.62 -27.54 7.71
C ASP A 328 -12.24 -26.26 8.29
N LEU A 329 -13.57 -26.18 8.34
CA LEU A 329 -14.29 -25.03 8.84
C LEU A 329 -14.62 -25.17 10.33
N ARG A 330 -14.71 -24.04 11.03
CA ARG A 330 -15.08 -23.96 12.46
C ARG A 330 -16.51 -24.39 12.67
N GLU A 331 -16.73 -25.32 13.62
CA GLU A 331 -18.05 -25.80 13.98
C GLU A 331 -18.78 -24.82 14.91
N GLY A 332 -20.09 -24.66 14.72
CA GLY A 332 -20.96 -23.91 15.63
C GLY A 332 -20.92 -22.40 15.48
N VAL A 333 -20.36 -21.89 14.36
CA VAL A 333 -20.40 -20.46 14.03
C VAL A 333 -21.80 -20.09 13.54
N GLU A 334 -22.34 -18.98 14.05
CA GLU A 334 -23.61 -18.39 13.66
C GLU A 334 -23.42 -17.00 13.06
N TRP A 335 -24.21 -16.67 12.05
CA TRP A 335 -24.36 -15.31 11.55
C TRP A 335 -25.03 -14.42 12.60
N HIS A 336 -24.86 -13.10 12.52
CA HIS A 336 -25.47 -12.14 13.45
C HIS A 336 -26.99 -12.24 13.56
N ASP A 337 -27.66 -12.82 12.58
CA ASP A 337 -29.12 -13.06 12.58
C ASP A 337 -29.52 -14.47 13.06
N GLY A 338 -28.53 -15.26 13.52
CA GLY A 338 -28.74 -16.57 14.15
C GLY A 338 -28.82 -17.74 13.18
N GLU A 339 -28.67 -17.53 11.86
CA GLU A 339 -28.54 -18.64 10.91
C GLU A 339 -27.13 -19.25 11.00
N PRO A 340 -26.96 -20.58 10.80
CA PRO A 340 -25.66 -21.22 10.90
C PRO A 340 -24.77 -20.87 9.70
N PHE A 341 -23.48 -20.64 9.97
CA PHE A 341 -22.43 -20.61 8.95
C PHE A 341 -22.13 -22.02 8.44
N THR A 342 -22.00 -22.19 7.13
CA THR A 342 -21.85 -23.49 6.46
C THR A 342 -20.80 -23.45 5.34
N PRO A 343 -20.29 -24.62 4.86
CA PRO A 343 -19.43 -24.68 3.67
C PRO A 343 -20.07 -24.06 2.42
N GLN A 344 -21.41 -24.04 2.36
CA GLN A 344 -22.13 -23.42 1.25
C GLN A 344 -21.92 -21.91 1.19
N ASP A 345 -21.81 -21.22 2.34
CA ASP A 345 -21.55 -19.79 2.37
C ASP A 345 -20.16 -19.44 1.84
N VAL A 346 -19.15 -20.29 2.09
CA VAL A 346 -17.79 -20.13 1.54
C VAL A 346 -17.82 -20.26 0.01
N LYS A 347 -18.45 -21.34 -0.48
CA LYS A 347 -18.60 -21.57 -1.91
C LYS A 347 -19.37 -20.43 -2.57
N PHE A 348 -20.51 -20.06 -2.01
CA PHE A 348 -21.34 -18.96 -2.48
C PHE A 348 -20.54 -17.64 -2.54
N SER A 349 -19.78 -17.29 -1.50
CA SER A 349 -19.02 -16.06 -1.47
C SER A 349 -18.04 -15.96 -2.64
N VAL A 350 -17.29 -17.03 -2.91
CA VAL A 350 -16.33 -17.05 -4.02
C VAL A 350 -17.04 -16.91 -5.36
N GLU A 351 -18.05 -17.76 -5.63
CA GLU A 351 -18.81 -17.74 -6.88
C GLU A 351 -19.50 -16.38 -7.10
N TYR A 352 -20.12 -15.83 -6.05
CA TYR A 352 -20.80 -14.54 -6.09
C TYR A 352 -19.84 -13.38 -6.39
N TYR A 353 -18.64 -13.37 -5.79
CA TYR A 353 -17.64 -12.35 -6.04
C TYR A 353 -17.06 -12.42 -7.45
N GLN A 354 -16.86 -13.62 -7.99
CA GLN A 354 -16.42 -13.84 -9.37
C GLN A 354 -17.49 -13.42 -10.38
N GLU A 355 -18.75 -13.80 -10.15
CA GLU A 355 -19.86 -13.48 -11.06
C GLU A 355 -20.19 -11.99 -11.12
N ASN A 356 -19.91 -11.24 -10.06
CA ASN A 356 -20.29 -9.84 -9.93
C ASN A 356 -19.10 -8.86 -9.90
N ASP A 357 -17.88 -9.32 -10.19
CA ASP A 357 -16.65 -8.51 -10.22
C ASP A 357 -16.46 -7.66 -8.95
N ALA A 358 -16.56 -8.27 -7.77
CA ALA A 358 -16.44 -7.59 -6.48
C ALA A 358 -15.02 -7.00 -6.28
N PRO A 359 -14.82 -5.68 -6.36
CA PRO A 359 -13.49 -5.10 -6.46
C PRO A 359 -12.66 -5.29 -5.18
N GLN A 360 -13.30 -5.25 -4.01
CA GLN A 360 -12.61 -5.44 -2.74
C GLN A 360 -12.15 -6.89 -2.51
N GLN A 361 -12.80 -7.85 -3.17
CA GLN A 361 -12.52 -9.29 -3.05
C GLN A 361 -11.77 -9.85 -4.27
N ALA A 362 -11.44 -9.02 -5.26
CA ALA A 362 -10.79 -9.45 -6.49
C ALA A 362 -9.47 -10.20 -6.25
N ALA A 363 -8.66 -9.76 -5.29
CA ALA A 363 -7.41 -10.43 -4.94
C ALA A 363 -7.63 -11.83 -4.36
N PHE A 364 -8.71 -12.03 -3.60
CA PHE A 364 -9.09 -13.32 -3.04
C PHE A 364 -9.53 -14.30 -4.11
N VAL A 365 -10.44 -13.88 -4.99
CA VAL A 365 -11.09 -14.83 -5.91
C VAL A 365 -10.36 -15.05 -7.23
N ARG A 366 -9.42 -14.16 -7.63
CA ARG A 366 -8.70 -14.26 -8.90
C ARG A 366 -7.98 -15.60 -9.11
N PRO A 367 -7.24 -16.17 -8.13
CA PRO A 367 -6.55 -17.44 -8.35
C PRO A 367 -7.48 -18.67 -8.29
N ILE A 368 -8.75 -18.53 -7.91
CA ILE A 368 -9.65 -19.65 -7.68
C ILE A 368 -10.40 -20.01 -8.96
N ASP A 369 -10.24 -21.24 -9.44
CA ASP A 369 -11.05 -21.83 -10.52
C ASP A 369 -12.43 -22.27 -9.99
N SER A 370 -12.44 -22.99 -8.87
CA SER A 370 -13.69 -23.50 -8.29
C SER A 370 -13.56 -23.83 -6.80
N VAL A 371 -14.70 -23.89 -6.10
CA VAL A 371 -14.81 -24.36 -4.72
C VAL A 371 -15.76 -25.57 -4.66
N GLU A 372 -15.28 -26.65 -4.04
CA GLU A 372 -16.06 -27.88 -3.83
C GLU A 372 -16.32 -28.10 -2.34
N ILE A 373 -17.54 -28.55 -2.01
CA ILE A 373 -17.86 -28.99 -0.64
C ILE A 373 -17.44 -30.46 -0.51
N VAL A 374 -16.41 -30.72 0.29
CA VAL A 374 -15.88 -32.06 0.54
C VAL A 374 -16.69 -32.79 1.61
N SER A 375 -17.12 -32.05 2.64
CA SER A 375 -17.91 -32.56 3.76
C SER A 375 -18.79 -31.47 4.35
N GLU A 376 -19.99 -31.84 4.82
CA GLU A 376 -20.88 -30.98 5.60
C GLU A 376 -20.88 -31.36 7.11
N SER A 377 -20.10 -32.38 7.52
CA SER A 377 -20.06 -32.88 8.88
C SER A 377 -19.12 -32.04 9.76
N GLY A 378 -19.51 -31.81 11.00
CA GLY A 378 -18.81 -30.87 11.89
C GLY A 378 -18.99 -29.46 11.36
N GLY A 379 -17.96 -28.63 11.37
CA GLY A 379 -17.99 -27.34 10.68
C GLY A 379 -18.00 -27.46 9.16
N GLY A 380 -17.66 -28.63 8.62
CA GLY A 380 -17.54 -28.90 7.19
C GLY A 380 -16.11 -28.76 6.65
N ARG A 381 -15.93 -29.16 5.38
CA ARG A 381 -14.65 -29.05 4.68
C ARG A 381 -14.88 -28.59 3.24
N VAL A 382 -14.10 -27.63 2.81
CA VAL A 382 -14.11 -27.10 1.44
C VAL A 382 -12.78 -27.37 0.74
N ARG A 383 -12.82 -27.50 -0.59
CA ARG A 383 -11.65 -27.61 -1.44
C ARG A 383 -11.65 -26.45 -2.41
N PHE A 384 -10.53 -25.74 -2.46
CA PHE A 384 -10.23 -24.71 -3.44
C PHE A 384 -9.37 -25.34 -4.54
N ASN A 385 -9.84 -25.25 -5.79
CA ASN A 385 -9.05 -25.57 -6.97
C ASN A 385 -8.55 -24.25 -7.55
N LEU A 386 -7.24 -24.08 -7.68
CA LEU A 386 -6.62 -22.87 -8.19
C LEU A 386 -6.36 -22.98 -9.68
N THR A 387 -6.37 -21.85 -10.39
CA THR A 387 -6.07 -21.79 -11.84
C THR A 387 -4.59 -22.07 -12.13
N GLU A 388 -3.72 -21.71 -11.18
CA GLU A 388 -2.26 -21.90 -11.20
C GLU A 388 -1.76 -21.92 -9.76
N PRO A 389 -0.52 -22.38 -9.49
CA PRO A 389 0.06 -22.28 -8.15
C PRO A 389 0.12 -20.83 -7.67
N ASP A 390 -0.36 -20.56 -6.46
CA ASP A 390 -0.29 -19.24 -5.82
C ASP A 390 0.26 -19.38 -4.39
N ALA A 391 1.55 -19.10 -4.21
CA ALA A 391 2.22 -19.17 -2.92
C ALA A 391 1.65 -18.21 -1.87
N SER A 392 0.96 -17.16 -2.30
CA SER A 392 0.31 -16.19 -1.42
C SER A 392 -1.12 -16.58 -1.03
N PHE A 393 -1.63 -17.72 -1.50
CA PHE A 393 -3.02 -18.11 -1.26
C PHE A 393 -3.35 -18.20 0.23
N LEU A 394 -2.52 -18.89 1.01
CA LEU A 394 -2.72 -19.06 2.45
C LEU A 394 -2.25 -17.87 3.29
N THR A 395 -1.28 -17.09 2.80
CA THR A 395 -0.66 -16.00 3.56
C THR A 395 -1.27 -14.62 3.28
N GLN A 396 -2.04 -14.49 2.18
CA GLN A 396 -2.64 -13.23 1.77
C GLN A 396 -4.10 -13.38 1.29
N ARG A 397 -4.39 -14.34 0.36
CA ARG A 397 -5.67 -14.35 -0.34
C ARG A 397 -6.85 -14.65 0.57
N VAL A 398 -6.70 -15.64 1.45
CA VAL A 398 -7.77 -16.10 2.37
C VAL A 398 -7.77 -15.36 3.72
N VAL A 399 -6.77 -14.51 3.95
CA VAL A 399 -6.63 -13.75 5.20
C VAL A 399 -7.53 -12.53 5.16
N ARG A 400 -8.48 -12.45 6.09
CA ARG A 400 -9.45 -11.36 6.23
C ARG A 400 -10.29 -11.05 4.98
N SER A 401 -10.38 -11.99 4.05
CA SER A 401 -11.30 -11.91 2.92
C SER A 401 -12.70 -12.25 3.39
N ALA A 402 -13.58 -11.26 3.35
CA ALA A 402 -14.91 -11.38 3.95
C ALA A 402 -15.73 -12.53 3.34
N ILE A 403 -16.27 -13.40 4.18
CA ILE A 403 -17.29 -14.37 3.77
C ILE A 403 -18.67 -13.75 4.02
N ILE A 404 -19.59 -13.95 3.07
CA ILE A 404 -20.95 -13.39 3.11
C ILE A 404 -22.02 -14.48 3.18
N PRO A 405 -23.14 -14.21 3.87
CA PRO A 405 -24.23 -15.17 4.01
C PRO A 405 -25.06 -15.32 2.72
N GLU A 406 -25.14 -16.55 2.17
CA GLU A 406 -25.93 -16.83 0.97
C GLU A 406 -27.39 -16.37 1.12
N HIS A 407 -28.03 -16.63 2.28
CA HIS A 407 -29.43 -16.29 2.53
C HIS A 407 -29.74 -14.78 2.52
N ARG A 408 -28.70 -13.91 2.57
CA ARG A 408 -28.85 -12.45 2.52
C ARG A 408 -28.48 -11.85 1.18
N TRP A 409 -27.60 -12.52 0.42
CA TRP A 409 -27.02 -11.96 -0.80
C TRP A 409 -27.54 -12.60 -2.08
N SER A 410 -28.05 -13.84 -2.03
CA SER A 410 -28.47 -14.59 -3.23
C SER A 410 -29.58 -13.93 -4.06
N ASP A 411 -30.46 -13.14 -3.43
CA ASP A 411 -31.59 -12.45 -4.09
C ASP A 411 -31.28 -11.01 -4.51
N ILE A 412 -29.99 -10.56 -4.45
CA ILE A 412 -29.62 -9.19 -4.76
C ILE A 412 -29.33 -9.02 -6.26
N ASP A 413 -30.22 -8.38 -6.99
CA ASP A 413 -30.10 -8.15 -8.45
C ASP A 413 -28.99 -7.17 -8.86
N SER A 414 -28.55 -6.28 -7.97
CA SER A 414 -27.58 -5.21 -8.26
C SER A 414 -26.58 -5.06 -7.11
N PRO A 415 -25.65 -6.01 -6.96
CA PRO A 415 -24.74 -6.07 -5.81
C PRO A 415 -23.91 -4.80 -5.61
N ALA A 416 -23.39 -4.19 -6.67
CA ALA A 416 -22.57 -2.98 -6.60
C ALA A 416 -23.33 -1.74 -6.10
N GLN A 417 -24.66 -1.75 -6.15
CA GLN A 417 -25.52 -0.67 -5.66
C GLN A 417 -26.23 -1.02 -4.36
N TYR A 418 -26.12 -2.27 -3.92
CA TYR A 418 -26.70 -2.73 -2.67
C TYR A 418 -25.93 -2.12 -1.51
N ASN A 419 -26.64 -1.50 -0.58
CA ASN A 419 -26.05 -0.90 0.61
C ASN A 419 -26.92 -1.32 1.80
N PRO A 420 -26.60 -2.44 2.45
CA PRO A 420 -27.45 -2.99 3.51
C PRO A 420 -27.60 -2.02 4.67
N ASP A 421 -28.84 -1.80 5.12
CA ASP A 421 -29.12 -1.00 6.34
C ASP A 421 -28.55 -1.68 7.59
N ASN A 422 -28.46 -3.01 7.57
CA ASN A 422 -27.89 -3.83 8.63
C ASN A 422 -27.02 -4.93 8.00
N PRO A 423 -25.70 -4.69 7.83
CA PRO A 423 -24.75 -5.72 7.41
C PRO A 423 -24.76 -6.91 8.38
N VAL A 424 -24.86 -8.13 7.86
CA VAL A 424 -24.85 -9.38 8.62
C VAL A 424 -23.57 -10.13 8.30
N GLY A 425 -22.78 -10.43 9.30
CA GLY A 425 -21.53 -11.17 9.25
C GLY A 425 -21.43 -12.18 10.40
N THR A 426 -20.25 -12.74 10.58
CA THR A 426 -19.89 -13.66 11.66
C THR A 426 -18.92 -13.04 12.65
N GLY A 427 -18.54 -11.78 12.46
CA GLY A 427 -17.51 -11.09 13.24
C GLY A 427 -17.90 -10.81 14.69
N PRO A 428 -16.94 -10.33 15.51
CA PRO A 428 -17.17 -10.13 16.94
C PRO A 428 -18.13 -8.99 17.28
N PHE A 429 -18.46 -8.12 16.33
CA PHE A 429 -19.39 -7.01 16.53
C PHE A 429 -20.49 -6.98 15.48
N SER A 430 -21.73 -6.81 15.94
CA SER A 430 -22.90 -6.61 15.08
C SER A 430 -23.10 -5.12 14.79
N PHE A 431 -23.47 -4.79 13.56
CA PHE A 431 -23.74 -3.43 13.14
C PHE A 431 -25.03 -2.90 13.81
N VAL A 432 -24.98 -1.69 14.34
CA VAL A 432 -26.16 -1.04 14.99
C VAL A 432 -26.66 0.11 14.14
N SER A 433 -25.79 1.06 13.79
CA SER A 433 -26.20 2.25 13.03
C SER A 433 -25.02 2.98 12.40
N TRP A 434 -25.31 3.70 11.34
CA TRP A 434 -24.42 4.64 10.69
C TRP A 434 -25.10 5.97 10.46
N GLU A 435 -24.54 7.03 11.03
CA GLU A 435 -24.90 8.41 10.78
C GLU A 435 -23.84 9.03 9.88
N GLN A 436 -24.15 9.18 8.60
CA GLN A 436 -23.20 9.63 7.59
C GLN A 436 -22.45 10.90 8.01
N GLY A 437 -21.12 10.84 7.99
CA GLY A 437 -20.24 11.95 8.37
C GLY A 437 -20.16 12.23 9.88
N SER A 438 -20.88 11.48 10.72
CA SER A 438 -20.92 11.64 12.18
C SER A 438 -20.33 10.44 12.91
N GLN A 439 -20.97 9.28 12.85
CA GLN A 439 -20.53 8.11 13.62
C GLN A 439 -21.01 6.79 13.04
N ILE A 440 -20.31 5.73 13.44
CA ILE A 440 -20.71 4.32 13.27
C ILE A 440 -20.79 3.72 14.67
N ARG A 441 -21.79 2.87 14.91
CA ARG A 441 -21.97 2.14 16.16
C ARG A 441 -22.11 0.66 15.87
N MET A 442 -21.38 -0.15 16.62
CA MET A 442 -21.46 -1.61 16.60
C MET A 442 -21.53 -2.11 18.05
N GLU A 443 -22.28 -3.20 18.27
CA GLU A 443 -22.42 -3.85 19.56
C GLU A 443 -21.77 -5.22 19.53
N LYS A 444 -21.31 -5.68 20.67
CA LYS A 444 -20.73 -7.00 20.85
C LYS A 444 -21.72 -8.09 20.42
N HIS A 445 -21.27 -9.03 19.60
CA HIS A 445 -22.02 -10.23 19.26
C HIS A 445 -21.70 -11.32 20.28
N GLU A 446 -22.55 -11.49 21.30
CA GLU A 446 -22.30 -12.32 22.47
C GLU A 446 -21.97 -13.79 22.18
N ASN A 447 -22.50 -14.35 21.10
CA ASN A 447 -22.27 -15.73 20.69
C ASN A 447 -21.05 -15.93 19.79
N ASN A 448 -20.26 -14.88 19.53
CA ASN A 448 -19.09 -15.00 18.68
C ASN A 448 -18.02 -15.87 19.33
N TRP A 449 -17.42 -16.74 18.53
CA TRP A 449 -16.38 -17.70 18.95
C TRP A 449 -15.11 -17.02 19.51
N MET A 450 -14.86 -15.78 19.13
CA MET A 450 -13.69 -14.99 19.55
C MET A 450 -13.75 -14.54 21.01
N TRP A 451 -14.93 -14.61 21.66
CA TRP A 451 -15.08 -14.27 23.07
C TRP A 451 -14.72 -15.41 24.03
N ASP A 452 -14.40 -16.62 23.52
CA ASP A 452 -13.82 -17.67 24.34
C ASP A 452 -12.40 -17.26 24.78
N ASP A 453 -12.16 -17.25 26.08
CA ASP A 453 -10.90 -16.77 26.67
C ASP A 453 -9.68 -17.57 26.22
N ASP A 454 -9.82 -18.88 25.99
CA ASP A 454 -8.72 -19.73 25.56
C ASP A 454 -8.37 -19.43 24.08
N ILE A 455 -9.38 -19.27 23.23
CA ILE A 455 -9.20 -18.87 21.83
C ILE A 455 -8.62 -17.46 21.75
N ARG A 456 -9.17 -16.49 22.46
CA ARG A 456 -8.70 -15.11 22.46
C ARG A 456 -7.25 -15.01 22.95
N ARG A 457 -6.89 -15.75 23.99
CA ARG A 457 -5.51 -15.82 24.50
C ARG A 457 -4.55 -16.39 23.47
N GLU A 458 -4.94 -17.42 22.73
CA GLU A 458 -4.15 -17.98 21.64
C GLU A 458 -3.95 -16.95 20.52
N LEU A 459 -5.02 -16.26 20.11
CA LEU A 459 -4.99 -15.28 19.03
C LEU A 459 -4.18 -14.03 19.34
N VAL A 460 -4.32 -13.45 20.55
CA VAL A 460 -3.63 -12.19 20.89
C VAL A 460 -2.26 -12.41 21.54
N GLY A 461 -1.97 -13.61 21.97
CA GLY A 461 -0.76 -13.97 22.73
C GLY A 461 -0.90 -13.74 24.25
N GLU A 462 -0.26 -14.62 25.03
CA GLU A 462 -0.31 -14.60 26.51
C GLU A 462 0.13 -13.25 27.10
N GLU A 463 1.05 -12.55 26.42
CA GLU A 463 1.61 -11.27 26.88
C GLU A 463 0.61 -10.10 26.82
N TYR A 464 -0.37 -10.17 25.91
CA TYR A 464 -1.37 -9.10 25.70
C TYR A 464 -2.73 -9.45 26.26
N PHE A 465 -3.01 -10.73 26.46
CA PHE A 465 -4.33 -11.19 26.85
C PHE A 465 -4.79 -10.60 28.21
N VAL A 466 -5.98 -10.02 28.21
CA VAL A 466 -6.67 -9.54 29.42
C VAL A 466 -8.01 -10.26 29.52
N ALA A 467 -8.19 -11.01 30.60
CA ALA A 467 -9.44 -11.75 30.86
C ALA A 467 -10.58 -10.80 31.24
N GLY A 468 -11.78 -11.10 30.76
CA GLY A 468 -12.99 -10.33 31.09
C GLY A 468 -14.02 -10.34 29.97
N ASP A 469 -15.16 -9.70 30.24
CA ASP A 469 -16.31 -9.72 29.34
C ASP A 469 -16.13 -8.80 28.10
N GLY A 470 -15.09 -7.95 28.09
CA GLY A 470 -14.82 -7.02 26.99
C GLY A 470 -15.69 -5.78 26.99
N ILE A 471 -15.72 -5.11 25.85
CA ILE A 471 -16.58 -3.93 25.60
C ILE A 471 -17.92 -4.38 25.03
N ASP A 472 -19.01 -3.70 25.44
CA ASP A 472 -20.35 -3.98 24.90
C ASP A 472 -20.59 -3.24 23.57
N GLU A 473 -19.99 -2.07 23.41
CA GLU A 473 -20.22 -1.23 22.24
C GLU A 473 -18.94 -0.50 21.82
N ILE A 474 -18.75 -0.38 20.51
CA ILE A 474 -17.74 0.47 19.92
C ILE A 474 -18.39 1.57 19.05
N VAL A 475 -17.90 2.80 19.22
CA VAL A 475 -18.34 3.97 18.46
C VAL A 475 -17.15 4.59 17.73
N TRP A 476 -17.20 4.67 16.41
CA TRP A 476 -16.28 5.49 15.63
C TRP A 476 -16.89 6.88 15.44
N ALA A 477 -16.40 7.87 16.20
CA ALA A 477 -16.81 9.26 16.09
C ALA A 477 -15.96 10.01 15.06
N ASN A 478 -16.58 10.51 13.99
CA ASN A 478 -15.88 11.30 12.96
C ASN A 478 -15.71 12.76 13.41
N VAL A 479 -14.50 13.16 13.74
CA VAL A 479 -14.16 14.47 14.32
C VAL A 479 -13.46 15.40 13.32
N GLY A 480 -13.14 14.91 12.13
CA GLY A 480 -12.71 15.70 10.98
C GLY A 480 -11.22 16.06 10.91
N ASN A 481 -10.50 16.28 12.03
CA ASN A 481 -9.06 16.55 12.01
C ASN A 481 -8.37 16.24 13.34
N VAL A 482 -7.06 15.99 13.27
CA VAL A 482 -6.22 15.58 14.43
C VAL A 482 -6.25 16.60 15.58
N SER A 483 -6.25 17.91 15.30
CA SER A 483 -6.27 18.92 16.37
C SER A 483 -7.56 18.87 17.17
N THR A 484 -8.70 18.61 16.52
CA THR A 484 -9.99 18.42 17.17
C THR A 484 -10.04 17.10 17.92
N LEU A 485 -9.46 16.02 17.37
CA LEU A 485 -9.32 14.74 18.08
C LEU A 485 -8.56 14.89 19.40
N ILE A 486 -7.45 15.64 19.40
CA ILE A 486 -6.70 15.92 20.63
C ILE A 486 -7.56 16.68 21.64
N GLY A 487 -8.34 17.65 21.19
CA GLY A 487 -9.30 18.37 22.06
C GLY A 487 -10.38 17.45 22.64
N ALA A 488 -10.96 16.56 21.83
CA ALA A 488 -11.95 15.57 22.27
C ALA A 488 -11.37 14.55 23.26
N MET A 489 -10.13 14.11 23.05
CA MET A 489 -9.40 13.26 24.01
C MET A 489 -9.18 13.98 25.33
N GLN A 490 -8.79 15.27 25.29
CA GLN A 490 -8.56 16.08 26.51
C GLN A 490 -9.86 16.37 27.29
N SER A 491 -11.02 16.45 26.62
CA SER A 491 -12.33 16.62 27.27
C SER A 491 -12.97 15.30 27.72
N GLY A 492 -12.41 14.14 27.31
CA GLY A 492 -12.99 12.83 27.61
C GLY A 492 -14.19 12.47 26.72
N ASP A 493 -14.34 13.12 25.57
CA ASP A 493 -15.40 12.81 24.60
C ASP A 493 -15.06 11.59 23.74
N ILE A 494 -13.77 11.19 23.68
CA ILE A 494 -13.27 9.97 23.02
C ILE A 494 -12.24 9.28 23.91
N ASP A 495 -12.13 7.95 23.77
CA ASP A 495 -11.22 7.10 24.52
C ASP A 495 -9.91 6.78 23.75
N ALA A 496 -9.94 6.93 22.43
CA ALA A 496 -8.78 6.65 21.59
C ALA A 496 -8.76 7.52 20.32
N ILE A 497 -7.55 7.81 19.83
CA ILE A 497 -7.36 8.43 18.51
C ILE A 497 -7.04 7.32 17.50
N GLY A 498 -7.94 7.10 16.53
CA GLY A 498 -7.87 6.03 15.53
C GLY A 498 -7.02 6.37 14.30
N THR A 499 -6.08 7.32 14.40
CA THR A 499 -5.14 7.68 13.34
C THR A 499 -3.75 7.95 13.91
N THR A 500 -2.73 7.83 13.07
CA THR A 500 -1.36 8.19 13.45
C THR A 500 -1.25 9.70 13.70
N VAL A 501 -0.54 10.07 14.75
CA VAL A 501 -0.27 11.46 15.12
C VAL A 501 1.24 11.70 15.22
N SER A 502 1.67 12.98 15.14
CA SER A 502 3.07 13.30 15.40
C SER A 502 3.41 13.13 16.89
N ASN A 503 4.70 12.95 17.18
CA ASN A 503 5.17 12.85 18.57
C ASN A 503 4.71 14.05 19.42
N ALA A 504 4.82 15.28 18.89
CA ALA A 504 4.39 16.50 19.58
C ALA A 504 2.86 16.55 19.82
N GLN A 505 2.07 16.01 18.91
CA GLN A 505 0.62 15.90 19.05
C GLN A 505 0.25 14.86 20.12
N ALA A 506 0.93 13.70 20.13
CA ALA A 506 0.76 12.68 21.15
C ALA A 506 1.13 13.20 22.55
N ASP A 507 2.29 13.86 22.68
CA ASP A 507 2.73 14.45 23.96
C ASP A 507 1.72 15.50 24.46
N ARG A 508 1.12 16.30 23.56
CA ARG A 508 0.09 17.27 23.93
C ARG A 508 -1.19 16.59 24.45
N ALA A 509 -1.61 15.49 23.86
CA ALA A 509 -2.75 14.72 24.33
C ALA A 509 -2.46 14.03 25.67
N ALA A 510 -1.28 13.43 25.82
CA ALA A 510 -0.81 12.74 27.03
C ALA A 510 -0.54 13.67 28.22
N ASN A 511 -0.61 15.00 28.08
CA ASN A 511 -0.66 15.93 29.20
C ASN A 511 -1.98 15.84 29.99
N THR A 512 -2.98 15.10 29.50
CA THR A 512 -4.24 14.80 30.18
C THR A 512 -4.05 13.59 31.06
N SER A 513 -4.53 13.65 32.30
CA SER A 513 -4.44 12.52 33.25
C SER A 513 -5.17 11.29 32.70
N GLY A 514 -4.52 10.13 32.71
CA GLY A 514 -5.09 8.87 32.23
C GLY A 514 -5.00 8.67 30.72
N VAL A 515 -4.42 9.62 30.01
CA VAL A 515 -4.18 9.51 28.56
C VAL A 515 -2.70 9.24 28.32
N GLU A 516 -2.42 8.22 27.52
CA GLU A 516 -1.05 7.81 27.21
C GLU A 516 -0.78 7.79 25.71
N LYS A 517 0.46 8.12 25.35
CA LYS A 517 1.01 7.89 24.04
C LYS A 517 1.35 6.42 23.90
N GLN A 518 0.90 5.84 22.80
CA GLN A 518 1.12 4.45 22.43
C GLN A 518 1.97 4.39 21.17
N THR A 519 2.96 3.51 21.13
CA THR A 519 3.80 3.31 19.95
C THR A 519 3.80 1.84 19.53
N ALA A 520 3.98 1.61 18.25
CA ALA A 520 4.20 0.28 17.71
C ALA A 520 5.22 0.35 16.57
N ARG A 521 5.94 -0.75 16.33
CA ARG A 521 6.79 -0.88 15.14
C ARG A 521 5.93 -0.72 13.88
N ASN A 522 6.54 -0.18 12.84
CA ASN A 522 5.96 -0.16 11.52
C ASN A 522 6.73 -1.12 10.62
N TYR A 523 6.07 -1.70 9.64
CA TYR A 523 6.70 -2.47 8.57
C TYR A 523 6.41 -1.85 7.20
N VAL A 524 5.77 -0.70 7.19
CA VAL A 524 5.56 0.11 5.99
C VAL A 524 6.79 0.98 5.81
N PRO A 525 7.62 0.74 4.78
CA PRO A 525 8.80 1.55 4.55
C PRO A 525 8.45 2.95 4.07
N THR A 526 9.31 3.91 4.39
CA THR A 526 9.41 5.16 3.67
C THR A 526 10.44 4.98 2.56
N ASP A 527 10.08 5.31 1.35
CA ASP A 527 10.92 5.10 0.19
C ASP A 527 10.90 6.27 -0.80
N VAL A 528 11.94 6.35 -1.63
CA VAL A 528 12.04 7.28 -2.74
C VAL A 528 12.03 6.49 -4.04
N HIS A 529 11.03 6.69 -4.84
CA HIS A 529 10.91 6.09 -6.16
C HIS A 529 11.64 6.96 -7.18
N LEU A 530 12.58 6.35 -7.87
CA LEU A 530 13.34 6.93 -8.95
C LEU A 530 12.81 6.37 -10.27
N SER A 531 12.30 7.21 -11.17
CA SER A 531 11.80 6.72 -12.46
C SER A 531 12.94 6.24 -13.35
N HIS A 532 13.02 4.94 -13.60
CA HIS A 532 14.02 4.35 -14.50
C HIS A 532 13.82 4.73 -15.98
N LEU A 533 12.82 5.51 -16.31
CA LEU A 533 12.71 6.16 -17.63
C LEU A 533 13.70 7.32 -17.78
N VAL A 534 14.13 7.93 -16.67
CA VAL A 534 15.08 9.05 -16.65
C VAL A 534 16.50 8.52 -16.82
N PRO A 535 17.29 8.99 -17.78
CA PRO A 535 18.66 8.48 -18.04
C PRO A 535 19.55 8.44 -16.78
N LEU A 536 19.46 9.47 -15.93
CA LEU A 536 20.22 9.55 -14.68
C LEU A 536 19.89 8.38 -13.73
N PHE A 537 18.61 8.02 -13.60
CA PHE A 537 18.16 6.95 -12.70
C PHE A 537 18.20 5.57 -13.35
N ARG A 538 18.45 5.48 -14.64
CA ARG A 538 18.78 4.21 -15.33
C ARG A 538 20.22 3.82 -15.09
N ASP A 539 21.13 4.77 -14.88
CA ASP A 539 22.52 4.46 -14.51
C ASP A 539 22.58 3.89 -13.08
N LYS A 540 22.86 2.60 -12.97
CA LYS A 540 23.03 1.91 -11.68
C LYS A 540 24.07 2.60 -10.81
N THR A 541 25.18 3.09 -11.41
CA THR A 541 26.22 3.77 -10.65
C THR A 541 25.69 5.01 -9.93
N PHE A 542 24.80 5.78 -10.59
CA PHE A 542 24.19 6.94 -9.96
C PHE A 542 23.26 6.52 -8.80
N ARG A 543 22.45 5.48 -8.97
CA ARG A 543 21.56 5.01 -7.89
C ARG A 543 22.33 4.50 -6.68
N VAL A 544 23.41 3.76 -6.91
CA VAL A 544 24.33 3.31 -5.84
C VAL A 544 24.98 4.50 -5.14
N ALA A 545 25.51 5.48 -5.88
CA ALA A 545 26.07 6.70 -5.31
C ALA A 545 25.03 7.46 -4.48
N LEU A 546 23.80 7.60 -4.97
CA LEU A 546 22.72 8.24 -4.22
C LEU A 546 22.37 7.47 -2.93
N SER A 547 22.49 6.15 -2.94
CA SER A 547 22.27 5.33 -1.75
C SER A 547 23.30 5.63 -0.65
N HIS A 548 24.56 5.92 -1.01
CA HIS A 548 25.61 6.36 -0.08
C HIS A 548 25.49 7.84 0.32
N ALA A 549 24.81 8.65 -0.49
CA ALA A 549 24.61 10.07 -0.17
C ALA A 549 23.37 10.34 0.71
N PHE A 550 22.58 9.32 1.03
CA PHE A 550 21.35 9.47 1.81
C PHE A 550 21.56 9.08 3.28
N ASP A 551 21.45 10.07 4.19
CA ASP A 551 21.64 9.89 5.65
C ASP A 551 20.38 9.29 6.32
N LYS A 552 20.19 7.97 6.20
CA LYS A 552 19.05 7.24 6.77
C LYS A 552 19.02 7.30 8.29
N GLU A 553 20.15 7.08 8.94
CA GLU A 553 20.28 7.12 10.40
C GLU A 553 20.08 8.53 10.93
N GLY A 554 20.71 9.52 10.31
CA GLY A 554 20.53 10.92 10.66
C GLY A 554 19.08 11.40 10.50
N PHE A 555 18.38 10.93 9.48
CA PHE A 555 16.95 11.22 9.32
C PHE A 555 16.12 10.63 10.48
N VAL A 556 16.33 9.36 10.82
CA VAL A 556 15.62 8.71 11.94
C VAL A 556 15.92 9.43 13.26
N GLU A 557 17.19 9.73 13.54
CA GLU A 557 17.59 10.32 14.81
C GLU A 557 17.13 11.79 14.94
N ASN A 558 17.35 12.60 13.89
CA ASN A 558 17.14 14.05 13.96
C ASN A 558 15.70 14.46 13.62
N THR A 559 15.06 13.78 12.66
CA THR A 559 13.71 14.14 12.19
C THR A 559 12.63 13.33 12.91
N LEU A 560 12.82 12.02 13.03
CA LEU A 560 11.86 11.17 13.73
C LEU A 560 12.10 11.11 15.25
N GLY A 561 13.22 11.66 15.73
CA GLY A 561 13.59 11.70 17.16
C GLY A 561 13.90 10.31 17.71
N GLY A 562 14.57 9.46 16.91
CA GLY A 562 14.91 8.08 17.22
C GLY A 562 13.70 7.14 17.21
N ARG A 563 12.59 7.52 16.53
CA ARG A 563 11.33 6.76 16.46
C ARG A 563 11.13 6.12 15.10
N GLY A 564 11.87 5.08 14.87
CA GLY A 564 11.87 4.32 13.63
C GLY A 564 13.15 3.51 13.52
N GLU A 565 13.22 2.72 12.46
CA GLU A 565 14.39 1.91 12.14
C GLU A 565 14.88 2.30 10.75
N ALA A 566 16.15 2.66 10.61
CA ALA A 566 16.78 2.88 9.31
C ALA A 566 16.85 1.54 8.55
N ILE A 567 16.64 1.58 7.25
CA ILE A 567 16.78 0.39 6.40
C ILE A 567 18.22 0.34 5.90
N GLU A 568 18.97 -0.68 6.28
CA GLU A 568 20.40 -0.78 5.99
C GLU A 568 20.69 -0.87 4.48
N GLY A 569 20.00 -1.73 3.77
CA GLY A 569 20.08 -1.88 2.30
C GLY A 569 19.01 -1.09 1.54
N GLN A 570 18.78 -1.52 0.28
CA GLN A 570 17.70 -1.01 -0.58
C GLN A 570 16.61 -2.07 -0.76
N ASN A 571 16.24 -2.74 0.32
CA ASN A 571 15.26 -3.82 0.35
C ASN A 571 14.03 -3.38 1.13
N LEU A 572 12.84 -3.46 0.50
CA LEU A 572 11.58 -3.13 1.13
C LEU A 572 11.03 -4.25 2.02
N LEU A 573 11.64 -5.45 1.99
CA LEU A 573 11.15 -6.60 2.74
C LEU A 573 11.46 -6.42 4.23
N THR A 574 10.41 -6.20 4.99
CA THR A 574 10.51 -5.84 6.40
C THR A 574 11.05 -6.98 7.28
N PRO A 575 11.86 -6.68 8.33
CA PRO A 575 12.31 -7.69 9.30
C PRO A 575 11.20 -8.44 10.05
N ILE A 576 9.97 -7.94 10.02
CA ILE A 576 8.81 -8.58 10.64
C ILE A 576 8.35 -9.80 9.85
N LEU A 577 8.62 -9.84 8.54
CA LEU A 577 8.25 -10.95 7.66
C LEU A 577 9.22 -12.13 7.78
N THR A 578 9.30 -12.72 8.96
CA THR A 578 10.01 -13.98 9.15
C THR A 578 9.17 -15.14 8.56
N PRO A 579 9.71 -16.04 7.74
CA PRO A 579 11.12 -16.29 7.44
C PRO A 579 11.67 -15.60 6.18
N TYR A 580 10.90 -14.78 5.49
CA TYR A 580 11.22 -14.24 4.16
C TYR A 580 12.24 -13.09 4.17
N HIS A 581 12.42 -12.44 5.33
CA HIS A 581 13.39 -11.35 5.44
C HIS A 581 14.81 -11.87 5.23
N ALA A 582 15.57 -11.18 4.39
CA ALA A 582 16.99 -11.41 4.18
C ALA A 582 17.77 -10.15 4.58
N GLU A 583 18.86 -10.35 5.33
CA GLU A 583 19.85 -9.27 5.55
C GLU A 583 20.54 -8.98 4.21
N THR A 584 20.66 -7.70 3.86
CA THR A 584 21.33 -7.23 2.64
C THR A 584 22.52 -6.36 3.03
N GLU A 585 23.51 -6.26 2.14
CA GLU A 585 24.67 -5.40 2.39
C GLU A 585 24.22 -3.95 2.59
N PRO A 586 24.72 -3.28 3.65
CA PRO A 586 24.31 -1.91 3.96
C PRO A 586 24.93 -0.90 2.98
N TYR A 587 24.23 0.22 2.83
CA TYR A 587 24.77 1.42 2.20
C TYR A 587 25.12 2.43 3.32
N GLU A 588 26.39 2.46 3.71
CA GLU A 588 26.87 3.43 4.69
C GLU A 588 26.79 4.86 4.13
N TYR A 589 26.38 5.80 4.95
CA TYR A 589 26.33 7.21 4.56
C TYR A 589 27.73 7.77 4.39
N ASP A 590 28.13 8.01 3.14
CA ASP A 590 29.43 8.56 2.74
C ASP A 590 29.30 9.36 1.44
N PRO A 591 28.91 10.66 1.50
CA PRO A 591 28.80 11.49 0.30
C PRO A 591 30.11 11.70 -0.45
N GLU A 592 31.28 11.60 0.23
CA GLU A 592 32.59 11.74 -0.44
C GLU A 592 32.84 10.52 -1.34
N THR A 593 32.63 9.30 -0.83
CA THR A 593 32.69 8.07 -1.61
C THR A 593 31.66 8.10 -2.75
N ALA A 594 30.45 8.56 -2.51
CA ALA A 594 29.43 8.69 -3.55
C ALA A 594 29.88 9.57 -4.73
N GLN A 595 30.48 10.74 -4.43
CA GLN A 595 31.05 11.61 -5.46
C GLN A 595 32.24 10.96 -6.20
N GLU A 596 33.12 10.26 -5.47
CA GLU A 596 34.23 9.54 -6.08
C GLU A 596 33.76 8.45 -7.05
N MET A 597 32.69 7.73 -6.72
CA MET A 597 32.06 6.73 -7.61
C MET A 597 31.57 7.37 -8.91
N LEU A 598 30.88 8.51 -8.84
CA LEU A 598 30.42 9.23 -10.01
C LEU A 598 31.60 9.71 -10.88
N GLN A 599 32.67 10.23 -10.28
CA GLN A 599 33.88 10.63 -10.99
C GLN A 599 34.57 9.48 -11.69
N GLN A 600 34.64 8.31 -11.04
CA GLN A 600 35.19 7.09 -11.63
C GLN A 600 34.35 6.58 -12.82
N ALA A 601 33.02 6.81 -12.78
CA ALA A 601 32.11 6.48 -13.85
C ALA A 601 32.12 7.52 -15.02
N GLY A 602 32.95 8.57 -14.89
CA GLY A 602 33.17 9.58 -15.93
C GLY A 602 32.34 10.85 -15.78
N TYR A 603 31.51 10.97 -14.74
CA TYR A 603 30.88 12.23 -14.42
C TYR A 603 31.90 13.27 -13.96
N THR A 604 31.60 14.53 -14.17
CA THR A 604 32.44 15.66 -13.70
C THR A 604 31.57 16.68 -12.98
N PHE A 605 32.20 17.69 -12.37
CA PHE A 605 31.50 18.78 -11.73
C PHE A 605 31.91 20.12 -12.35
N ASP A 606 30.96 21.02 -12.53
CA ASP A 606 31.22 22.36 -13.04
C ASP A 606 31.79 23.30 -11.95
N GLY A 607 31.98 24.60 -12.28
CA GLY A 607 32.55 25.57 -11.34
C GLY A 607 31.63 25.99 -10.19
N ASP A 608 30.37 25.54 -10.22
CA ASP A 608 29.34 25.77 -9.21
C ASP A 608 28.94 24.46 -8.50
N ASP A 609 29.79 23.42 -8.65
CA ASP A 609 29.65 22.07 -8.09
C ASP A 609 28.41 21.31 -8.62
N ASN A 610 27.85 21.68 -9.78
CA ASN A 610 26.79 20.89 -10.40
C ASN A 610 27.37 19.71 -11.18
N LEU A 611 26.64 18.59 -11.16
CA LEU A 611 27.00 17.37 -11.88
C LEU A 611 26.91 17.61 -13.40
N VAL A 612 27.90 17.10 -14.11
CA VAL A 612 28.03 17.18 -15.57
C VAL A 612 28.09 15.77 -16.13
N TRP A 613 27.33 15.52 -17.20
CA TRP A 613 27.32 14.23 -17.89
C TRP A 613 28.73 13.86 -18.39
N PRO A 614 29.03 12.55 -18.48
CA PRO A 614 30.29 12.09 -19.06
C PRO A 614 30.56 12.60 -20.47
N GLU A 615 31.85 12.61 -20.88
CA GLU A 615 32.30 13.00 -22.23
C GLU A 615 33.17 11.91 -22.86
N GLY A 616 33.18 11.80 -24.20
CA GLY A 616 34.07 10.92 -24.96
C GLY A 616 33.85 9.44 -24.61
N ASP A 617 34.95 8.70 -24.41
CA ASP A 617 34.88 7.26 -24.09
C ASP A 617 34.03 6.97 -22.83
N ALA A 618 33.95 7.93 -21.89
CA ALA A 618 33.12 7.80 -20.70
C ALA A 618 31.62 8.00 -21.00
N TRP A 619 31.30 8.81 -22.02
CA TRP A 619 29.92 8.94 -22.51
C TRP A 619 29.45 7.64 -23.17
N ASP A 620 30.29 7.02 -24.02
CA ASP A 620 29.97 5.73 -24.62
C ASP A 620 29.69 4.67 -23.56
N ALA A 621 30.52 4.62 -22.50
CA ALA A 621 30.31 3.71 -21.38
C ALA A 621 29.03 4.05 -20.57
N PHE A 622 28.71 5.32 -20.39
CA PHE A 622 27.45 5.75 -19.78
C PHE A 622 26.25 5.32 -20.62
N ALA A 623 26.30 5.57 -21.92
CA ALA A 623 25.24 5.16 -22.86
C ALA A 623 24.99 3.65 -22.79
N GLU A 624 26.07 2.85 -22.78
CA GLU A 624 25.99 1.40 -22.64
C GLU A 624 25.37 1.00 -21.28
N ARG A 625 25.75 1.63 -20.17
CA ARG A 625 25.11 1.39 -18.85
C ARG A 625 23.64 1.73 -18.84
N VAL A 626 23.23 2.83 -19.46
CA VAL A 626 21.83 3.26 -19.54
C VAL A 626 21.02 2.33 -20.45
N GLU A 627 21.57 1.87 -21.57
CA GLU A 627 20.91 0.87 -22.45
C GLU A 627 20.79 -0.50 -21.77
N ASN A 628 21.86 -0.94 -21.10
CA ASN A 628 21.95 -2.24 -20.46
C ASN A 628 21.57 -2.24 -18.97
N GLY A 629 21.19 -1.11 -18.40
CA GLY A 629 20.82 -0.93 -16.99
C GLY A 629 19.67 -1.82 -16.49
N HIS A 630 19.18 -2.69 -17.35
CA HIS A 630 18.17 -3.70 -17.13
C HIS A 630 18.57 -5.09 -17.69
N ALA A 631 19.82 -5.25 -18.12
CA ALA A 631 20.37 -6.56 -18.48
C ALA A 631 20.69 -7.35 -17.22
N SER A 632 20.64 -8.68 -17.35
CA SER A 632 21.01 -9.57 -16.24
C SER A 632 22.45 -9.29 -15.77
N ARG A 633 22.71 -9.53 -14.49
CA ARG A 633 24.05 -9.40 -13.89
C ARG A 633 25.14 -10.16 -14.66
N GLN A 634 24.77 -11.22 -15.37
CA GLN A 634 25.68 -12.04 -16.16
C GLN A 634 26.21 -11.32 -17.41
N ASP A 635 25.53 -10.29 -17.86
CA ASP A 635 25.85 -9.57 -19.09
C ASP A 635 26.65 -8.29 -18.85
N LEU A 636 26.80 -7.86 -17.59
CA LEU A 636 27.49 -6.63 -17.22
C LEU A 636 28.85 -6.90 -16.56
N ASP A 637 29.95 -6.52 -17.24
CA ASP A 637 31.25 -6.30 -16.60
C ASP A 637 31.12 -5.04 -15.71
N GLN A 638 30.57 -5.19 -14.50
CA GLN A 638 30.50 -4.11 -13.52
C GLN A 638 31.88 -3.74 -13.03
N PRO A 639 32.21 -2.45 -12.86
CA PRO A 639 33.40 -2.05 -12.12
C PRO A 639 33.31 -2.66 -10.71
N ASP A 640 34.38 -3.32 -10.29
CA ASP A 640 34.51 -3.85 -8.93
C ASP A 640 34.72 -2.66 -7.98
N PHE A 641 33.66 -2.25 -7.31
CA PHE A 641 33.64 -1.22 -6.27
C PHE A 641 33.84 -1.78 -4.85
N SER A 642 34.36 -3.06 -4.72
CA SER A 642 34.64 -3.69 -3.44
C SER A 642 35.91 -3.12 -2.75
#